data_2b3fbfe04a536a27c028192b7405c0f5
#
_entry.id   2b3fbfe04a536a27c028192b7405c0f5
#
_cell.length_a   1.000
_cell.length_b   1.000
_cell.length_c   1.000
_cell.angle_alpha   90.00
_cell.angle_beta   90.00
_cell.angle_gamma   90.00
#
_symmetry.space_group_name_H-M   'P 1'
#
loop_
_entity.id
_entity.type
_entity.pdbx_description
1 polymer ?
#
loop_
_entity_poly.entity_id
_entity_poly.type
_entity_poly.pdbx_seq_one_letter_code
_entity_poly.pdbx_strand_id
1 'polypeptide(L)'
;MKKILVLIALSFMTVSTLTAQMKDPQNWVGYEEIMGVKNGLRFYDFDVNLIESSAPANVFWPGDDIRLKFQLINNTSQSINIDAKVHVFRYGTKGIPNDIWLPQMIKLDYEKVIPVHLSILPNGYVNTSVSVDDIKDFGGYAVVFDLGKYGRRLGTSFAYSMKPSLVKMQYPKQSLDYLGVDFLNRVGVQSIRYGIPFVSPDNPDYQGFRQELKKLMKDFMDNNITVMLMFGEGRMAQSMPLGTTRPHLDENGKFLHTKQDLVWLPELDEDFKKFVKELCLDFGWPKGPVTAVCLWNEPWEGTSISGWQADMIRYKEIYTKMAEAVIEAREKDIDVLVGGGDSNSNALDKFFADGTMDMLPIFDFLSIHYQGMEAPVLYPEWNKRKDNKGRVKIWDTESWVGNTDDRVGLVIAANRSAGYDRSMGIFGGYMYSGDPNRSVRSMEVRTEKGKETMPKLHNTWSAAAAVGAAQSMIGEREFNRLLFKNGLPWVMVFDGYENKKDDGTIVIAGDLGEAFGAENILFRNVRSLSEARKKVDLHHQLKTLPANSAERKKIENELNTYYPITDGKMILKANPSFLLYDFYGNAIAPKNGIYEIPLNYQGYYMRVNGEKGAFDKLVSAISKADIVGYEPIEIIAKDFTAPIASKPEMELQLTNILNRPVKGVLSVSIGNLDLSYPQNVSFKPNETKTIRAKVTNG
;
A
#
# COMPACT_ATOMS: atom_id res chain seq x y z
N MET A 1 26.73 -2.40 -30.51
CA MET A 1 25.77 -3.35 -29.93
C MET A 1 26.16 -3.89 -28.55
N LYS A 2 27.38 -4.39 -28.27
CA LYS A 2 27.73 -4.87 -26.91
C LYS A 2 27.68 -3.80 -25.77
N LYS A 3 27.91 -2.52 -26.07
CA LYS A 3 27.85 -1.45 -25.03
C LYS A 3 26.42 -1.03 -24.67
N ILE A 4 25.45 -1.20 -25.55
CA ILE A 4 24.03 -0.88 -25.32
C ILE A 4 23.38 -1.99 -24.49
N LEU A 5 23.75 -3.25 -24.70
CA LEU A 5 23.22 -4.36 -23.88
C LEU A 5 23.69 -4.29 -22.40
N VAL A 6 24.90 -3.80 -22.16
CA VAL A 6 25.42 -3.62 -20.78
C VAL A 6 24.72 -2.46 -20.06
N LEU A 7 24.35 -1.38 -20.77
CA LEU A 7 23.60 -0.27 -20.18
C LEU A 7 22.15 -0.65 -19.86
N ILE A 8 21.50 -1.48 -20.68
CA ILE A 8 20.13 -1.96 -20.43
C ILE A 8 20.13 -2.98 -19.27
N ALA A 9 21.11 -3.87 -19.19
CA ALA A 9 21.23 -4.80 -18.06
C ALA A 9 21.56 -4.10 -16.73
N LEU A 10 22.33 -3.00 -16.77
CA LEU A 10 22.60 -2.18 -15.59
C LEU A 10 21.38 -1.36 -15.14
N SER A 11 20.54 -0.89 -16.07
CA SER A 11 19.32 -0.16 -15.72
C SER A 11 18.24 -1.07 -15.11
N PHE A 12 18.14 -2.33 -15.55
CA PHE A 12 17.20 -3.29 -14.94
C PHE A 12 17.69 -3.82 -13.59
N MET A 13 19.01 -4.01 -13.40
CA MET A 13 19.55 -4.34 -12.07
C MET A 13 19.38 -3.19 -11.07
N THR A 14 19.41 -1.94 -11.50
CA THR A 14 19.24 -0.79 -10.62
C THR A 14 17.79 -0.59 -10.19
N VAL A 15 16.80 -0.92 -11.01
CA VAL A 15 15.38 -0.80 -10.63
C VAL A 15 14.98 -1.88 -9.64
N SER A 16 15.38 -3.14 -9.84
CA SER A 16 15.07 -4.23 -8.90
C SER A 16 15.84 -4.11 -7.58
N THR A 17 17.06 -3.56 -7.59
CA THR A 17 17.82 -3.27 -6.37
C THR A 17 17.30 -2.04 -5.66
N LEU A 18 16.82 -1.01 -6.37
CA LEU A 18 16.19 0.17 -5.78
C LEU A 18 14.87 -0.20 -5.07
N THR A 19 13.98 -0.94 -5.71
CA THR A 19 12.71 -1.37 -5.06
C THR A 19 12.94 -2.28 -3.85
N ALA A 20 13.97 -3.13 -3.87
CA ALA A 20 14.36 -3.92 -2.71
C ALA A 20 15.00 -3.07 -1.60
N GLN A 21 15.79 -2.04 -1.96
CA GLN A 21 16.41 -1.12 -1.00
C GLN A 21 15.40 -0.18 -0.34
N MET A 22 14.35 0.24 -1.06
CA MET A 22 13.31 1.12 -0.53
C MET A 22 12.49 0.50 0.60
N LYS A 23 12.34 -0.82 0.59
CA LYS A 23 11.62 -1.56 1.64
C LYS A 23 12.38 -1.62 2.96
N ASP A 24 13.65 -1.26 2.96
CA ASP A 24 14.47 -1.28 4.15
C ASP A 24 14.44 0.09 4.84
N PRO A 25 13.91 0.19 6.06
CA PRO A 25 13.81 1.45 6.78
C PRO A 25 15.13 2.21 6.94
N GLN A 26 16.27 1.53 6.92
CA GLN A 26 17.58 2.18 6.96
C GLN A 26 17.84 3.10 5.77
N ASN A 27 17.14 2.89 4.65
CA ASN A 27 17.26 3.71 3.45
C ASN A 27 16.25 4.86 3.40
N TRP A 28 15.39 4.99 4.42
CA TRP A 28 14.45 6.11 4.49
C TRP A 28 15.19 7.42 4.72
N VAL A 29 14.71 8.47 4.06
CA VAL A 29 15.28 9.82 4.26
C VAL A 29 15.16 10.22 5.72
N GLY A 30 16.27 10.68 6.32
CA GLY A 30 16.31 11.07 7.71
C GLY A 30 16.52 9.93 8.71
N TYR A 31 16.61 8.66 8.28
CA TYR A 31 16.81 7.53 9.19
C TYR A 31 18.07 7.71 10.06
N GLU A 32 19.23 7.94 9.45
CA GLU A 32 20.49 8.09 10.21
C GLU A 32 20.48 9.30 11.15
N GLU A 33 19.83 10.39 10.72
CA GLU A 33 19.71 11.61 11.52
C GLU A 33 18.84 11.38 12.77
N ILE A 34 17.68 10.74 12.58
CA ILE A 34 16.67 10.53 13.65
C ILE A 34 17.07 9.40 14.58
N MET A 35 17.47 8.25 14.02
CA MET A 35 17.90 7.10 14.82
C MET A 35 19.27 7.29 15.43
N GLY A 36 20.12 8.12 14.80
CA GLY A 36 21.52 8.28 15.18
C GLY A 36 22.37 7.03 14.94
N VAL A 37 21.85 6.08 14.16
CA VAL A 37 22.50 4.80 13.83
C VAL A 37 23.00 4.88 12.40
N LYS A 38 24.30 4.68 12.20
CA LYS A 38 24.92 4.71 10.86
C LYS A 38 24.67 3.42 10.10
N ASN A 39 24.27 3.55 8.84
CA ASN A 39 24.15 2.43 7.93
C ASN A 39 25.54 1.85 7.54
N GLY A 40 25.57 0.56 7.23
CA GLY A 40 26.72 -0.10 6.62
C GLY A 40 27.82 -0.58 7.57
N LEU A 41 27.71 -0.36 8.88
CA LEU A 41 28.63 -0.95 9.84
C LEU A 41 28.28 -2.41 10.10
N ARG A 42 29.06 -3.33 9.54
CA ARG A 42 28.81 -4.78 9.66
C ARG A 42 29.51 -5.43 10.86
N PHE A 43 30.48 -4.73 11.47
CA PHE A 43 31.21 -5.24 12.61
C PHE A 43 31.00 -4.30 13.79
N TYR A 44 30.38 -4.82 14.82
CA TYR A 44 30.09 -4.06 16.02
C TYR A 44 30.94 -4.59 17.17
N ASP A 45 31.52 -3.68 17.91
CA ASP A 45 32.12 -3.99 19.23
C ASP A 45 31.02 -4.47 20.19
N PHE A 46 29.78 -4.05 19.92
CA PHE A 46 28.60 -4.44 20.64
C PHE A 46 27.48 -4.91 19.71
N ASP A 47 26.83 -6.01 20.11
CA ASP A 47 25.52 -6.36 19.60
C ASP A 47 24.44 -6.02 20.62
N VAL A 48 23.30 -5.54 20.14
CA VAL A 48 22.11 -5.28 20.93
C VAL A 48 20.96 -6.09 20.33
N ASN A 49 20.53 -7.11 21.03
CA ASN A 49 19.50 -8.03 20.56
C ASN A 49 18.26 -7.95 21.43
N LEU A 50 17.10 -7.72 20.84
CA LEU A 50 15.83 -7.91 21.54
C LEU A 50 15.59 -9.41 21.74
N ILE A 51 15.52 -9.87 22.97
CA ILE A 51 15.34 -11.29 23.30
C ILE A 51 13.94 -11.62 23.83
N GLU A 52 13.16 -10.62 24.26
CA GLU A 52 11.78 -10.79 24.72
C GLU A 52 11.00 -9.49 24.55
N SER A 53 9.76 -9.62 24.12
CA SER A 53 8.77 -8.53 24.07
C SER A 53 7.50 -8.99 24.79
N SER A 54 6.91 -8.12 25.61
CA SER A 54 5.67 -8.44 26.33
C SER A 54 4.42 -8.43 25.44
N ALA A 55 4.53 -7.95 24.19
CA ALA A 55 3.45 -8.04 23.22
C ALA A 55 3.88 -8.79 21.95
N PRO A 56 2.99 -9.63 21.39
CA PRO A 56 3.26 -10.31 20.12
C PRO A 56 3.62 -9.31 19.01
N ALA A 57 4.59 -9.70 18.16
CA ALA A 57 5.03 -8.93 17.02
C ALA A 57 5.46 -7.48 17.31
N ASN A 58 5.80 -7.13 18.54
CA ASN A 58 6.13 -5.76 18.94
C ASN A 58 5.04 -4.72 18.58
N VAL A 59 3.78 -5.13 18.60
CA VAL A 59 2.64 -4.23 18.45
C VAL A 59 1.91 -4.16 19.79
N PHE A 60 1.88 -2.99 20.40
CA PHE A 60 1.23 -2.74 21.68
C PHE A 60 -0.09 -2.02 21.51
N TRP A 61 -1.06 -2.36 22.35
CA TRP A 61 -2.38 -1.74 22.41
C TRP A 61 -2.56 -0.95 23.72
N PRO A 62 -3.52 -0.03 23.81
CA PRO A 62 -3.89 0.59 25.06
C PRO A 62 -4.19 -0.45 26.15
N GLY A 63 -3.49 -0.33 27.26
CA GLY A 63 -3.58 -1.27 28.39
C GLY A 63 -2.54 -2.39 28.40
N ASP A 64 -1.78 -2.56 27.34
CA ASP A 64 -0.62 -3.45 27.35
C ASP A 64 0.51 -2.82 28.20
N ASP A 65 1.20 -3.67 28.95
CA ASP A 65 2.42 -3.29 29.68
C ASP A 65 3.61 -3.37 28.71
N ILE A 66 4.24 -2.24 28.41
CA ILE A 66 5.33 -2.19 27.42
C ILE A 66 6.65 -2.54 28.11
N ARG A 67 7.07 -3.79 27.97
CA ARG A 67 8.35 -4.30 28.47
C ARG A 67 9.10 -5.01 27.38
N LEU A 68 10.37 -4.60 27.21
CA LEU A 68 11.28 -5.12 26.20
C LEU A 68 12.58 -5.53 26.90
N LYS A 69 13.03 -6.76 26.64
CA LYS A 69 14.27 -7.28 27.24
C LYS A 69 15.33 -7.44 26.17
N PHE A 70 16.48 -6.88 26.43
CA PHE A 70 17.59 -6.87 25.50
C PHE A 70 18.77 -7.64 26.08
N GLN A 71 19.54 -8.27 25.21
CA GLN A 71 20.86 -8.77 25.49
C GLN A 71 21.89 -7.90 24.76
N LEU A 72 22.81 -7.33 25.53
CA LEU A 72 23.97 -6.61 25.01
C LEU A 72 25.18 -7.51 25.11
N ILE A 73 25.88 -7.69 23.99
CA ILE A 73 27.05 -8.58 23.87
C ILE A 73 28.28 -7.70 23.61
N ASN A 74 29.29 -7.87 24.42
CA ASN A 74 30.60 -7.30 24.20
C ASN A 74 31.46 -8.25 23.33
N ASN A 75 31.70 -7.85 22.08
CA ASN A 75 32.51 -8.61 21.13
C ASN A 75 34.01 -8.25 21.19
N THR A 76 34.40 -7.38 22.13
CA THR A 76 35.80 -6.96 22.28
C THR A 76 36.59 -7.83 23.27
N SER A 77 37.90 -7.77 23.22
CA SER A 77 38.80 -8.44 24.15
C SER A 77 39.01 -7.67 25.48
N GLN A 78 38.28 -6.55 25.68
CA GLN A 78 38.38 -5.72 26.87
C GLN A 78 37.05 -5.68 27.63
N SER A 79 37.13 -5.55 28.95
CA SER A 79 35.98 -5.27 29.76
C SER A 79 35.41 -3.90 29.44
N ILE A 80 34.12 -3.78 29.40
CA ILE A 80 33.38 -2.55 29.13
C ILE A 80 32.64 -2.14 30.40
N ASN A 81 32.91 -0.91 30.85
CA ASN A 81 32.21 -0.30 31.96
C ASN A 81 31.83 1.13 31.56
N ILE A 82 30.52 1.35 31.30
CA ILE A 82 30.00 2.61 30.77
C ILE A 82 28.65 2.95 31.35
N ASP A 83 28.41 4.26 31.46
CA ASP A 83 27.08 4.81 31.66
C ASP A 83 26.45 5.09 30.29
N ALA A 84 25.53 4.22 29.88
CA ALA A 84 24.84 4.29 28.63
C ALA A 84 23.47 4.97 28.82
N LYS A 85 22.87 5.37 27.71
CA LYS A 85 21.49 5.91 27.67
C LYS A 85 20.65 5.11 26.70
N VAL A 86 19.44 4.78 27.11
CA VAL A 86 18.43 4.23 26.21
C VAL A 86 17.46 5.34 25.87
N HIS A 87 17.42 5.70 24.59
CA HIS A 87 16.46 6.65 24.06
C HIS A 87 15.25 5.89 23.54
N VAL A 88 14.08 6.19 24.09
CA VAL A 88 12.79 5.75 23.54
C VAL A 88 12.10 6.98 22.99
N PHE A 89 11.86 7.03 21.69
CA PHE A 89 11.21 8.19 21.07
C PHE A 89 10.19 7.76 20.01
N ARG A 90 9.18 8.62 19.84
CA ARG A 90 8.14 8.44 18.82
C ARG A 90 8.62 8.95 17.48
N TYR A 91 8.31 8.19 16.44
CA TYR A 91 8.58 8.58 15.05
C TYR A 91 7.45 8.11 14.13
N GLY A 92 7.47 8.62 12.93
CA GLY A 92 6.60 8.22 11.85
C GLY A 92 7.26 8.43 10.50
N THR A 93 6.53 8.15 9.43
CA THR A 93 6.95 8.47 8.07
C THR A 93 5.92 9.31 7.37
N LYS A 94 6.37 10.14 6.44
CA LYS A 94 5.53 10.90 5.52
C LYS A 94 6.03 10.74 4.09
N GLY A 95 5.13 10.94 3.13
CA GLY A 95 5.50 10.98 1.73
C GLY A 95 6.36 12.21 1.42
N ILE A 96 7.35 12.02 0.53
CA ILE A 96 8.08 13.13 -0.05
C ILE A 96 7.30 13.59 -1.29
N PRO A 97 7.01 14.87 -1.43
CA PRO A 97 6.46 15.38 -2.69
C PRO A 97 7.35 14.94 -3.85
N ASN A 98 6.75 14.44 -4.91
CA ASN A 98 7.44 13.97 -6.12
C ASN A 98 8.23 12.65 -5.99
N ASP A 99 8.23 12.01 -4.84
CA ASP A 99 8.86 10.70 -4.68
C ASP A 99 8.01 9.81 -3.76
N ILE A 100 7.19 8.96 -4.38
CA ILE A 100 6.32 8.02 -3.65
C ILE A 100 7.09 6.83 -3.10
N TRP A 101 8.29 6.59 -3.62
CA TRP A 101 9.05 5.39 -3.33
C TRP A 101 9.88 5.51 -2.07
N LEU A 102 10.23 6.73 -1.67
CA LEU A 102 11.17 7.00 -0.61
C LEU A 102 10.49 7.71 0.56
N PRO A 103 10.13 7.00 1.62
CA PRO A 103 9.57 7.62 2.81
C PRO A 103 10.56 8.56 3.48
N GLN A 104 10.07 9.66 4.00
CA GLN A 104 10.81 10.52 4.91
C GLN A 104 10.44 10.17 6.35
N MET A 105 11.41 9.74 7.14
CA MET A 105 11.25 9.56 8.57
C MET A 105 11.10 10.93 9.24
N ILE A 106 10.19 11.05 10.20
CA ILE A 106 10.00 12.24 11.02
C ILE A 106 10.01 11.87 12.50
N LYS A 107 10.65 12.69 13.32
CA LYS A 107 10.56 12.57 14.78
C LYS A 107 9.30 13.27 15.25
N LEU A 108 8.56 12.64 16.16
CA LEU A 108 7.31 13.14 16.73
C LEU A 108 7.51 13.52 18.19
N ASP A 109 6.51 14.18 18.77
CA ASP A 109 6.58 14.74 20.12
C ASP A 109 6.49 13.67 21.22
N TYR A 110 7.53 12.91 21.40
CA TYR A 110 7.76 12.07 22.57
C TYR A 110 9.22 11.61 22.59
N GLU A 111 9.87 11.79 23.72
CA GLU A 111 11.18 11.18 23.98
C GLU A 111 11.36 10.91 25.47
N LYS A 112 11.79 9.70 25.81
CA LYS A 112 12.19 9.29 27.15
C LYS A 112 13.63 8.80 27.11
N VAL A 113 14.46 9.31 28.03
CA VAL A 113 15.86 8.88 28.13
C VAL A 113 16.04 8.14 29.47
N ILE A 114 16.45 6.88 29.37
CA ILE A 114 16.62 6.00 30.51
C ILE A 114 18.14 5.75 30.70
N PRO A 115 18.75 6.16 31.82
CA PRO A 115 20.15 5.86 32.10
C PRO A 115 20.31 4.38 32.45
N VAL A 116 21.37 3.75 31.92
CA VAL A 116 21.70 2.34 32.16
C VAL A 116 23.19 2.21 32.39
N HIS A 117 23.58 1.66 33.54
CA HIS A 117 24.97 1.30 33.76
C HIS A 117 25.28 -0.11 33.22
N LEU A 118 26.29 -0.23 32.37
CA LEU A 118 26.67 -1.49 31.72
C LEU A 118 28.09 -1.89 32.13
N SER A 119 28.22 -3.06 32.74
CA SER A 119 29.48 -3.69 33.05
C SER A 119 29.51 -5.07 32.41
N ILE A 120 30.35 -5.23 31.35
CA ILE A 120 30.34 -6.44 30.52
C ILE A 120 31.79 -6.91 30.34
N LEU A 121 32.07 -8.15 30.73
CA LEU A 121 33.37 -8.78 30.57
C LEU A 121 33.74 -8.98 29.08
N PRO A 122 35.02 -9.20 28.73
CA PRO A 122 35.42 -9.54 27.37
C PRO A 122 34.63 -10.72 26.84
N ASN A 123 34.09 -10.61 25.63
CA ASN A 123 33.25 -11.61 25.00
C ASN A 123 32.04 -12.05 25.86
N GLY A 124 31.70 -11.26 26.88
CA GLY A 124 30.57 -11.49 27.78
C GLY A 124 29.27 -10.81 27.32
N TYR A 125 28.24 -10.92 28.14
CA TYR A 125 26.95 -10.28 27.90
C TYR A 125 26.31 -9.79 29.19
N VAL A 126 25.34 -8.89 29.01
CA VAL A 126 24.40 -8.49 30.07
C VAL A 126 22.98 -8.41 29.49
N ASN A 127 22.00 -8.80 30.30
CA ASN A 127 20.60 -8.60 29.97
C ASN A 127 20.08 -7.34 30.66
N THR A 128 19.33 -6.53 29.93
CA THR A 128 18.68 -5.34 30.48
C THR A 128 17.23 -5.27 29.99
N SER A 129 16.36 -4.63 30.78
CA SER A 129 14.95 -4.45 30.43
C SER A 129 14.65 -2.96 30.31
N VAL A 130 13.83 -2.62 29.34
CA VAL A 130 13.28 -1.29 29.11
C VAL A 130 11.78 -1.36 29.32
N SER A 131 11.25 -0.55 30.23
CA SER A 131 9.82 -0.42 30.47
C SER A 131 9.38 1.01 30.17
N VAL A 132 8.24 1.13 29.50
CA VAL A 132 7.68 2.43 29.11
C VAL A 132 6.19 2.44 29.51
N ASP A 133 5.84 3.33 30.42
CA ASP A 133 4.54 3.39 31.09
C ASP A 133 3.75 4.67 30.80
N ASP A 134 4.33 5.60 30.06
CA ASP A 134 3.80 6.95 29.83
C ASP A 134 3.44 7.25 28.37
N ILE A 135 3.47 6.23 27.49
CA ILE A 135 3.04 6.35 26.10
C ILE A 135 1.52 6.56 26.03
N LYS A 136 1.11 7.58 25.28
CA LYS A 136 -0.31 7.94 25.08
C LYS A 136 -0.71 7.95 23.61
N ASP A 137 0.20 8.35 22.74
CA ASP A 137 -0.09 8.57 21.33
C ASP A 137 0.29 7.37 20.47
N PHE A 138 -0.56 7.01 19.53
CA PHE A 138 -0.29 5.97 18.56
C PHE A 138 0.80 6.38 17.56
N GLY A 139 1.57 5.42 17.09
CA GLY A 139 2.67 5.64 16.13
C GLY A 139 3.77 4.59 16.27
N GLY A 140 4.89 4.83 15.61
CA GLY A 140 6.10 4.03 15.77
C GLY A 140 6.96 4.56 16.91
N TYR A 141 7.64 3.65 17.62
CA TYR A 141 8.57 3.97 18.69
C TYR A 141 9.88 3.24 18.49
N ALA A 142 10.99 3.95 18.57
CA ALA A 142 12.32 3.37 18.47
C ALA A 142 12.94 3.30 19.85
N VAL A 143 13.65 2.19 20.12
CA VAL A 143 14.49 2.00 21.31
C VAL A 143 15.94 1.98 20.85
N VAL A 144 16.67 3.05 21.10
CA VAL A 144 18.05 3.26 20.67
C VAL A 144 19.00 3.31 21.87
N PHE A 145 19.99 2.45 21.87
CA PHE A 145 21.06 2.43 22.87
C PHE A 145 22.19 3.39 22.44
N ASP A 146 22.41 4.43 23.22
CA ASP A 146 23.59 5.31 23.09
C ASP A 146 24.67 4.79 24.03
N LEU A 147 25.67 4.14 23.44
CA LEU A 147 26.76 3.48 24.13
C LEU A 147 28.04 4.38 24.21
N GLY A 148 27.85 5.70 24.10
CA GLY A 148 28.89 6.70 24.14
C GLY A 148 29.95 6.51 23.03
N LYS A 149 31.19 6.29 23.39
CA LYS A 149 32.28 6.09 22.40
C LYS A 149 32.11 4.90 21.48
N TYR A 150 31.25 3.95 21.81
CA TYR A 150 30.91 2.79 20.98
C TYR A 150 29.75 3.07 20.02
N GLY A 151 29.22 4.30 20.02
CA GLY A 151 28.15 4.75 19.11
C GLY A 151 26.75 4.29 19.51
N ARG A 152 25.81 4.50 18.61
CA ARG A 152 24.39 4.14 18.82
C ARG A 152 24.03 2.84 18.12
N ARG A 153 23.11 2.10 18.74
CA ARG A 153 22.55 0.86 18.20
C ARG A 153 21.03 0.88 18.32
N LEU A 154 20.34 0.54 17.25
CA LEU A 154 18.90 0.27 17.32
C LEU A 154 18.71 -1.06 18.07
N GLY A 155 18.06 -0.99 19.23
CA GLY A 155 17.66 -2.18 19.97
C GLY A 155 16.45 -2.83 19.32
N THR A 156 15.40 -2.03 19.09
CA THR A 156 14.19 -2.44 18.34
C THR A 156 13.37 -1.22 17.94
N SER A 157 12.43 -1.46 17.03
CA SER A 157 11.28 -0.61 16.80
C SER A 157 10.00 -1.37 17.16
N PHE A 158 9.01 -0.68 17.72
CA PHE A 158 7.70 -1.21 18.03
C PHE A 158 6.60 -0.23 17.63
N ALA A 159 5.39 -0.73 17.41
CA ALA A 159 4.22 0.10 17.17
C ALA A 159 3.33 0.16 18.41
N TYR A 160 2.84 1.35 18.75
CA TYR A 160 1.71 1.53 19.64
C TYR A 160 0.51 1.91 18.80
N SER A 161 -0.51 1.05 18.77
CA SER A 161 -1.58 1.07 17.78
C SER A 161 -2.96 1.01 18.46
N MET A 162 -3.97 1.53 17.77
CA MET A 162 -5.35 1.24 18.12
C MET A 162 -5.58 -0.27 18.15
N LYS A 163 -6.38 -0.72 19.12
CA LYS A 163 -6.83 -2.11 19.15
C LYS A 163 -7.93 -2.30 18.11
N PRO A 164 -7.74 -3.08 17.05
CA PRO A 164 -8.76 -3.28 16.03
C PRO A 164 -9.92 -4.14 16.56
N SER A 165 -11.10 -3.88 16.02
CA SER A 165 -12.24 -4.79 16.20
C SER A 165 -12.14 -5.90 15.17
N LEU A 166 -11.87 -7.12 15.60
CA LEU A 166 -11.83 -8.28 14.72
C LEU A 166 -13.26 -8.77 14.45
N VAL A 167 -13.64 -8.84 13.19
CA VAL A 167 -14.93 -9.36 12.73
C VAL A 167 -14.67 -10.62 11.94
N LYS A 168 -15.29 -11.74 12.32
CA LYS A 168 -15.14 -12.98 11.57
C LYS A 168 -15.89 -12.86 10.24
N MET A 169 -15.16 -12.83 9.15
CA MET A 169 -15.71 -12.72 7.80
C MET A 169 -15.04 -13.72 6.86
N GLN A 170 -15.85 -14.30 5.97
CA GLN A 170 -15.32 -15.15 4.90
C GLN A 170 -14.48 -14.36 3.91
N TYR A 171 -14.90 -13.14 3.62
CA TYR A 171 -14.27 -12.27 2.61
C TYR A 171 -13.87 -10.93 3.22
N PRO A 172 -12.76 -10.89 4.00
CA PRO A 172 -12.23 -9.62 4.49
C PRO A 172 -11.88 -8.69 3.33
N LYS A 173 -12.08 -7.40 3.53
CA LYS A 173 -11.87 -6.39 2.47
C LYS A 173 -10.42 -5.94 2.34
N GLN A 174 -9.58 -6.33 3.28
CA GLN A 174 -8.15 -5.98 3.27
C GLN A 174 -7.29 -7.20 3.54
N SER A 175 -6.13 -7.20 2.89
CA SER A 175 -5.14 -8.27 3.00
C SER A 175 -3.74 -7.68 3.12
N LEU A 176 -2.85 -8.47 3.67
CA LEU A 176 -1.41 -8.19 3.73
C LEU A 176 -0.63 -9.35 3.13
N ASP A 177 0.66 -9.12 2.86
CA ASP A 177 1.64 -10.18 2.75
C ASP A 177 1.70 -10.98 4.06
N TYR A 178 2.05 -12.26 3.97
CA TYR A 178 2.20 -13.07 5.16
C TYR A 178 3.43 -12.65 5.98
N LEU A 179 3.17 -12.12 7.16
CA LEU A 179 4.18 -11.60 8.10
C LEU A 179 4.13 -12.28 9.47
N GLY A 180 3.39 -13.39 9.57
CA GLY A 180 3.13 -14.07 10.82
C GLY A 180 1.75 -13.76 11.40
N VAL A 181 1.14 -14.78 11.97
CA VAL A 181 -0.23 -14.71 12.52
C VAL A 181 -0.34 -13.66 13.63
N ASP A 182 0.64 -13.60 14.51
CA ASP A 182 0.66 -12.62 15.61
C ASP A 182 0.62 -11.18 15.12
N PHE A 183 1.39 -10.88 14.08
CA PHE A 183 1.40 -9.54 13.49
C PHE A 183 0.05 -9.19 12.85
N LEU A 184 -0.49 -10.10 12.04
CA LEU A 184 -1.78 -9.92 11.39
C LEU A 184 -2.90 -9.64 12.40
N ASN A 185 -2.97 -10.44 13.47
CA ASN A 185 -3.95 -10.25 14.53
C ASN A 185 -3.77 -8.91 15.27
N ARG A 186 -2.52 -8.50 15.50
CA ARG A 186 -2.22 -7.24 16.20
C ARG A 186 -2.56 -6.00 15.38
N VAL A 187 -2.44 -6.04 14.06
CA VAL A 187 -2.86 -4.94 13.19
C VAL A 187 -4.30 -5.08 12.68
N GLY A 188 -4.97 -6.20 12.98
CA GLY A 188 -6.38 -6.43 12.67
C GLY A 188 -6.66 -6.83 11.23
N VAL A 189 -5.68 -7.29 10.47
CA VAL A 189 -5.87 -7.78 9.11
C VAL A 189 -6.12 -9.28 9.13
N GLN A 190 -7.27 -9.70 8.61
CA GLN A 190 -7.75 -11.08 8.69
C GLN A 190 -7.68 -11.82 7.34
N SER A 191 -6.90 -11.33 6.39
CA SER A 191 -6.69 -11.98 5.11
C SER A 191 -5.27 -11.80 4.62
N ILE A 192 -4.76 -12.79 3.90
CA ILE A 192 -3.45 -12.75 3.25
C ILE A 192 -3.55 -13.22 1.80
N ARG A 193 -2.65 -12.71 0.96
CA ARG A 193 -2.29 -13.28 -0.33
C ARG A 193 -1.06 -14.15 -0.11
N TYR A 194 -1.13 -15.43 -0.45
CA TYR A 194 -0.07 -16.40 -0.16
C TYR A 194 0.30 -17.20 -1.40
N GLY A 195 1.52 -17.01 -1.88
CA GLY A 195 2.05 -17.72 -3.05
C GLY A 195 2.48 -19.14 -2.69
N ILE A 196 2.07 -20.11 -3.50
CA ILE A 196 2.52 -21.49 -3.41
C ILE A 196 2.95 -22.01 -4.78
N PRO A 197 3.99 -22.86 -4.83
CA PRO A 197 4.35 -23.53 -6.07
C PRO A 197 3.34 -24.62 -6.42
N PHE A 198 3.20 -24.90 -7.72
CA PHE A 198 2.64 -26.16 -8.15
C PHE A 198 3.67 -27.26 -7.89
N VAL A 199 3.32 -28.25 -7.08
CA VAL A 199 4.12 -29.44 -6.84
C VAL A 199 3.38 -30.63 -7.43
N SER A 200 3.96 -31.27 -8.46
CA SER A 200 3.36 -32.46 -9.07
C SER A 200 3.20 -33.58 -8.04
N PRO A 201 2.08 -34.31 -8.04
CA PRO A 201 1.88 -35.47 -7.16
C PRO A 201 2.97 -36.55 -7.27
N ASP A 202 3.64 -36.59 -8.40
CA ASP A 202 4.75 -37.55 -8.65
C ASP A 202 6.10 -37.07 -8.09
N ASN A 203 6.16 -35.84 -7.60
CA ASN A 203 7.36 -35.28 -6.97
C ASN A 203 7.59 -35.96 -5.61
N PRO A 204 8.82 -36.47 -5.32
CA PRO A 204 9.14 -37.08 -4.03
C PRO A 204 8.83 -36.25 -2.81
N ASP A 205 8.90 -34.92 -2.93
CA ASP A 205 8.65 -33.98 -1.84
C ASP A 205 7.17 -33.62 -1.67
N TYR A 206 6.28 -34.11 -2.53
CA TYR A 206 4.85 -33.75 -2.52
C TYR A 206 4.18 -33.97 -1.18
N GLN A 207 4.43 -35.14 -0.55
CA GLN A 207 3.82 -35.45 0.74
C GLN A 207 4.33 -34.52 1.86
N GLY A 208 5.61 -34.21 1.86
CA GLY A 208 6.19 -33.25 2.80
C GLY A 208 5.59 -31.87 2.63
N PHE A 209 5.52 -31.40 1.39
CA PHE A 209 4.86 -30.12 1.06
C PHE A 209 3.41 -30.06 1.55
N ARG A 210 2.63 -31.14 1.31
CA ARG A 210 1.22 -31.19 1.75
C ARG A 210 1.08 -31.14 3.27
N GLN A 211 1.97 -31.79 4.01
CA GLN A 211 1.96 -31.79 5.48
C GLN A 211 2.28 -30.39 6.04
N GLU A 212 3.28 -29.72 5.50
CA GLU A 212 3.63 -28.35 5.90
C GLU A 212 2.48 -27.38 5.57
N LEU A 213 1.91 -27.49 4.38
CA LEU A 213 0.78 -26.66 3.99
C LEU A 213 -0.44 -26.89 4.91
N LYS A 214 -0.73 -28.13 5.27
CA LYS A 214 -1.83 -28.47 6.19
C LYS A 214 -1.63 -27.83 7.56
N LYS A 215 -0.41 -27.85 8.07
CA LYS A 215 -0.07 -27.20 9.34
C LYS A 215 -0.30 -25.69 9.27
N LEU A 216 0.18 -25.05 8.19
CA LEU A 216 0.03 -23.63 7.97
C LEU A 216 -1.45 -23.21 7.80
N MET A 217 -2.22 -23.95 7.00
CA MET A 217 -3.65 -23.67 6.80
C MET A 217 -4.44 -23.84 8.11
N LYS A 218 -4.07 -24.81 8.92
CA LYS A 218 -4.67 -24.97 10.25
C LYS A 218 -4.37 -23.77 11.15
N ASP A 219 -3.14 -23.27 11.15
CA ASP A 219 -2.75 -22.12 11.95
C ASP A 219 -3.55 -20.86 11.52
N PHE A 220 -3.71 -20.62 10.23
CA PHE A 220 -4.55 -19.53 9.73
C PHE A 220 -6.02 -19.69 10.15
N MET A 221 -6.59 -20.88 10.02
CA MET A 221 -7.99 -21.13 10.39
C MET A 221 -8.23 -20.92 11.89
N ASP A 222 -7.33 -21.44 12.74
CA ASP A 222 -7.40 -21.30 14.19
C ASP A 222 -7.31 -19.83 14.63
N ASN A 223 -6.66 -18.98 13.84
CA ASN A 223 -6.49 -17.55 14.09
C ASN A 223 -7.45 -16.66 13.29
N ASN A 224 -8.43 -17.25 12.64
CA ASN A 224 -9.45 -16.52 11.87
C ASN A 224 -8.86 -15.67 10.74
N ILE A 225 -7.82 -16.16 10.06
CA ILE A 225 -7.19 -15.55 8.90
C ILE A 225 -7.61 -16.31 7.65
N THR A 226 -8.16 -15.62 6.67
CA THR A 226 -8.50 -16.17 5.37
C THR A 226 -7.35 -16.02 4.37
N VAL A 227 -7.33 -16.88 3.35
CA VAL A 227 -6.21 -16.96 2.41
C VAL A 227 -6.70 -16.88 0.98
N MET A 228 -6.11 -15.99 0.20
CA MET A 228 -6.10 -16.08 -1.25
C MET A 228 -4.81 -16.79 -1.66
N LEU A 229 -4.93 -18.01 -2.18
CA LEU A 229 -3.79 -18.75 -2.70
C LEU A 229 -3.45 -18.26 -4.12
N MET A 230 -2.19 -17.96 -4.34
CA MET A 230 -1.65 -17.65 -5.65
C MET A 230 -0.75 -18.79 -6.12
N PHE A 231 -1.12 -19.42 -7.23
CA PHE A 231 -0.34 -20.49 -7.84
C PHE A 231 0.70 -19.93 -8.80
N GLY A 232 1.92 -20.39 -8.72
CA GLY A 232 2.91 -20.10 -9.74
C GLY A 232 3.98 -19.08 -9.37
N GLU A 233 4.05 -18.62 -8.13
CA GLU A 233 5.05 -17.68 -7.68
C GLU A 233 6.48 -18.22 -7.85
N GLY A 234 7.05 -18.07 -9.04
CA GLY A 234 8.49 -18.12 -9.35
C GLY A 234 9.32 -19.33 -8.85
N ARG A 235 8.72 -20.35 -8.27
CA ARG A 235 9.45 -21.47 -7.65
C ARG A 235 9.16 -22.85 -8.21
N MET A 236 8.39 -22.90 -9.28
CA MET A 236 7.94 -24.19 -9.82
C MET A 236 9.04 -25.05 -10.42
N ALA A 237 10.07 -24.44 -11.01
CA ALA A 237 11.20 -25.17 -11.58
C ALA A 237 11.95 -26.05 -10.56
N GLN A 238 11.90 -25.69 -9.27
CA GLN A 238 12.51 -26.48 -8.20
C GLN A 238 11.70 -27.74 -7.83
N SER A 239 10.41 -27.72 -8.15
CA SER A 239 9.47 -28.79 -7.80
C SER A 239 9.13 -29.68 -8.99
N MET A 240 9.64 -29.38 -10.18
CA MET A 240 9.28 -30.09 -11.42
C MET A 240 10.47 -30.80 -12.02
N PRO A 241 10.27 -31.95 -12.71
CA PRO A 241 11.30 -32.59 -13.47
C PRO A 241 11.93 -31.66 -14.50
N LEU A 242 13.24 -31.76 -14.70
CA LEU A 242 13.95 -31.01 -15.74
C LEU A 242 13.30 -31.21 -17.11
N GLY A 243 13.08 -30.14 -17.87
CA GLY A 243 12.51 -30.17 -19.21
C GLY A 243 10.98 -30.17 -19.28
N THR A 244 10.28 -29.94 -18.16
CA THR A 244 8.81 -29.83 -18.12
C THR A 244 8.26 -28.43 -18.36
N THR A 245 9.11 -27.42 -18.55
CA THR A 245 8.70 -26.08 -18.91
C THR A 245 8.55 -25.92 -20.42
N ARG A 246 7.52 -25.18 -20.86
CA ARG A 246 7.27 -24.94 -22.28
C ARG A 246 8.42 -24.10 -22.87
N PRO A 247 9.02 -24.55 -24.00
CA PRO A 247 10.02 -23.74 -24.70
C PRO A 247 9.40 -22.43 -25.18
N HIS A 248 10.03 -21.31 -24.86
CA HIS A 248 9.64 -20.02 -25.39
C HIS A 248 10.40 -19.75 -26.67
N LEU A 249 9.66 -19.50 -27.73
CA LEU A 249 10.22 -19.11 -29.02
C LEU A 249 9.85 -17.65 -29.30
N ASP A 250 10.80 -16.87 -29.83
CA ASP A 250 10.49 -15.55 -30.39
C ASP A 250 9.72 -15.69 -31.72
N GLU A 251 9.32 -14.57 -32.30
CA GLU A 251 8.62 -14.51 -33.59
C GLU A 251 9.36 -15.19 -34.78
N ASN A 252 10.66 -15.45 -34.61
CA ASN A 252 11.51 -16.13 -35.57
C ASN A 252 11.74 -17.62 -35.23
N GLY A 253 11.07 -18.15 -34.21
CA GLY A 253 11.23 -19.52 -33.77
C GLY A 253 12.54 -19.78 -33.01
N LYS A 254 13.22 -18.72 -32.51
CA LYS A 254 14.45 -18.82 -31.75
C LYS A 254 14.12 -18.85 -30.25
N PHE A 255 14.75 -19.79 -29.52
CA PHE A 255 14.65 -19.85 -28.10
C PHE A 255 14.98 -18.50 -27.43
N LEU A 256 14.01 -17.93 -26.78
CA LEU A 256 14.23 -16.87 -25.79
C LEU A 256 14.77 -17.56 -24.53
N HIS A 257 16.08 -17.74 -24.53
CA HIS A 257 16.73 -18.43 -23.45
C HIS A 257 16.72 -17.56 -22.21
N THR A 258 15.83 -17.85 -21.27
CA THR A 258 16.03 -17.40 -19.91
C THR A 258 16.05 -18.61 -19.00
N LYS A 259 16.99 -18.64 -18.11
CA LYS A 259 17.09 -19.66 -17.06
C LYS A 259 15.92 -19.60 -16.04
N GLN A 260 14.87 -18.84 -16.34
CA GLN A 260 13.82 -18.44 -15.41
C GLN A 260 12.39 -18.67 -15.92
N ASP A 261 12.23 -19.40 -17.03
CA ASP A 261 10.88 -19.83 -17.41
C ASP A 261 10.40 -20.93 -16.48
N LEU A 262 9.40 -20.59 -15.68
CA LEU A 262 8.84 -21.48 -14.65
C LEU A 262 7.48 -22.03 -15.05
N VAL A 263 7.03 -21.78 -16.26
CA VAL A 263 5.76 -22.26 -16.81
C VAL A 263 5.90 -23.72 -17.20
N TRP A 264 5.06 -24.59 -16.67
CA TRP A 264 5.06 -26.02 -17.00
C TRP A 264 4.45 -26.33 -18.35
N LEU A 265 4.80 -27.50 -18.88
CA LEU A 265 4.29 -28.01 -20.15
C LEU A 265 2.81 -28.42 -20.05
N PRO A 266 2.07 -28.41 -21.17
CA PRO A 266 0.65 -28.79 -21.22
C PRO A 266 0.35 -30.20 -20.70
N GLU A 267 1.29 -31.10 -20.77
CA GLU A 267 1.16 -32.49 -20.28
C GLU A 267 0.89 -32.55 -18.75
N LEU A 268 1.27 -31.52 -18.02
CA LEU A 268 1.05 -31.40 -16.57
C LEU A 268 -0.24 -30.64 -16.19
N ASP A 269 -1.04 -30.22 -17.14
CA ASP A 269 -2.23 -29.42 -16.86
C ASP A 269 -3.30 -30.19 -16.08
N GLU A 270 -3.48 -31.46 -16.36
CA GLU A 270 -4.41 -32.29 -15.61
C GLU A 270 -3.91 -32.59 -14.19
N ASP A 271 -2.61 -32.74 -14.00
CA ASP A 271 -2.01 -32.83 -12.67
C ASP A 271 -2.17 -31.55 -11.89
N PHE A 272 -2.01 -30.39 -12.55
CA PHE A 272 -2.27 -29.09 -11.94
C PHE A 272 -3.75 -28.94 -11.56
N LYS A 273 -4.68 -29.28 -12.45
CA LYS A 273 -6.12 -29.28 -12.15
C LYS A 273 -6.43 -30.14 -10.92
N LYS A 274 -5.89 -31.36 -10.88
CA LYS A 274 -6.06 -32.24 -9.73
C LYS A 274 -5.49 -31.65 -8.46
N PHE A 275 -4.28 -31.08 -8.52
CA PHE A 275 -3.63 -30.42 -7.40
C PHE A 275 -4.48 -29.30 -6.83
N VAL A 276 -4.97 -28.38 -7.68
CA VAL A 276 -5.84 -27.26 -7.25
C VAL A 276 -7.13 -27.78 -6.62
N LYS A 277 -7.77 -28.78 -7.24
CA LYS A 277 -8.99 -29.38 -6.72
C LYS A 277 -8.80 -29.99 -5.33
N GLU A 278 -7.74 -30.75 -5.14
CA GLU A 278 -7.42 -31.36 -3.84
C GLU A 278 -7.15 -30.29 -2.78
N LEU A 279 -6.44 -29.20 -3.12
CA LEU A 279 -6.23 -28.10 -2.20
C LEU A 279 -7.53 -27.38 -1.82
N CYS A 280 -8.42 -27.16 -2.79
CA CYS A 280 -9.74 -26.58 -2.51
C CYS A 280 -10.61 -27.48 -1.63
N LEU A 281 -10.59 -28.79 -1.86
CA LEU A 281 -11.36 -29.75 -1.06
C LEU A 281 -10.84 -29.88 0.38
N ASP A 282 -9.52 -29.76 0.57
CA ASP A 282 -8.88 -29.89 1.87
C ASP A 282 -8.91 -28.59 2.68
N PHE A 283 -8.70 -27.44 2.03
CA PHE A 283 -8.46 -26.17 2.68
C PHE A 283 -9.44 -25.06 2.28
N GLY A 284 -10.34 -25.32 1.34
CA GLY A 284 -11.35 -24.37 0.90
C GLY A 284 -12.39 -24.08 2.00
N TRP A 285 -12.90 -22.85 2.00
CA TRP A 285 -13.98 -22.42 2.91
C TRP A 285 -15.24 -23.28 2.71
N PRO A 286 -15.97 -23.65 3.78
CA PRO A 286 -15.74 -23.34 5.20
C PRO A 286 -14.86 -24.35 5.95
N LYS A 287 -14.35 -25.38 5.30
CA LYS A 287 -13.52 -26.43 5.94
C LYS A 287 -12.14 -25.90 6.34
N GLY A 288 -11.60 -24.97 5.56
CA GLY A 288 -10.31 -24.34 5.79
C GLY A 288 -10.33 -22.85 5.45
N PRO A 289 -9.19 -22.19 5.50
CA PRO A 289 -9.11 -20.73 5.39
C PRO A 289 -9.10 -20.21 3.95
N VAL A 290 -8.99 -21.07 2.94
CA VAL A 290 -8.84 -20.65 1.54
C VAL A 290 -10.19 -20.15 1.01
N THR A 291 -10.29 -18.88 0.70
CA THR A 291 -11.50 -18.22 0.18
C THR A 291 -11.39 -17.79 -1.27
N ALA A 292 -10.18 -17.75 -1.80
CA ALA A 292 -9.92 -17.42 -3.20
C ALA A 292 -8.63 -18.07 -3.70
N VAL A 293 -8.58 -18.26 -5.02
CA VAL A 293 -7.35 -18.66 -5.73
C VAL A 293 -7.12 -17.76 -6.92
N CYS A 294 -5.86 -17.51 -7.27
CA CYS A 294 -5.45 -16.81 -8.48
C CYS A 294 -4.22 -17.46 -9.10
N LEU A 295 -3.98 -17.13 -10.37
CA LEU A 295 -2.91 -17.73 -11.15
C LEU A 295 -1.81 -16.69 -11.40
N TRP A 296 -0.61 -17.03 -10.94
CA TRP A 296 0.64 -16.32 -11.18
C TRP A 296 0.72 -14.92 -10.58
N ASN A 297 1.96 -14.38 -10.49
CA ASN A 297 2.23 -13.01 -10.11
C ASN A 297 2.82 -12.26 -11.30
N GLU A 298 2.18 -11.17 -11.69
CA GLU A 298 2.67 -10.24 -12.72
C GLU A 298 3.22 -10.92 -13.98
N PRO A 299 2.47 -11.83 -14.61
CA PRO A 299 2.99 -12.60 -15.74
C PRO A 299 3.41 -11.73 -16.93
N TRP A 300 2.99 -10.46 -16.97
CA TRP A 300 3.24 -9.52 -18.06
C TRP A 300 4.36 -8.52 -17.78
N GLU A 301 4.90 -8.50 -16.55
CA GLU A 301 5.91 -7.53 -16.11
C GLU A 301 7.35 -7.98 -16.39
N GLY A 302 7.51 -9.08 -17.12
CA GLY A 302 8.80 -9.60 -17.54
C GLY A 302 9.36 -10.70 -16.65
N THR A 303 10.26 -11.47 -17.23
CA THR A 303 10.79 -12.70 -16.64
C THR A 303 11.61 -12.53 -15.36
N SER A 304 12.20 -11.36 -15.18
CA SER A 304 12.97 -11.05 -13.97
C SER A 304 12.11 -10.93 -12.72
N ILE A 305 10.83 -10.59 -12.91
CA ILE A 305 9.84 -10.42 -11.83
C ILE A 305 9.01 -11.68 -11.67
N SER A 306 8.44 -12.16 -12.77
CA SER A 306 7.39 -13.18 -12.74
C SER A 306 7.89 -14.61 -13.00
N GLY A 307 9.02 -14.76 -13.69
CA GLY A 307 9.41 -16.07 -14.23
C GLY A 307 8.47 -16.58 -15.34
N TRP A 308 7.53 -15.75 -15.82
CA TRP A 308 6.60 -16.09 -16.89
C TRP A 308 7.17 -15.70 -18.24
N GLN A 309 7.25 -16.66 -19.19
CA GLN A 309 7.68 -16.42 -20.58
C GLN A 309 6.71 -16.95 -21.63
N ALA A 310 5.70 -17.67 -21.20
CA ALA A 310 4.68 -18.15 -22.11
C ALA A 310 3.78 -17.01 -22.60
N ASP A 311 3.01 -17.29 -23.65
CA ASP A 311 2.05 -16.35 -24.23
C ASP A 311 0.72 -16.30 -23.43
N MET A 312 -0.17 -15.41 -23.86
CA MET A 312 -1.49 -15.26 -23.27
C MET A 312 -2.36 -16.52 -23.47
N ILE A 313 -2.18 -17.23 -24.57
CA ILE A 313 -2.95 -18.46 -24.84
C ILE A 313 -2.62 -19.50 -23.76
N ARG A 314 -1.33 -19.66 -23.48
CA ARG A 314 -0.89 -20.59 -22.43
C ARG A 314 -1.42 -20.20 -21.05
N TYR A 315 -1.46 -18.91 -20.73
CA TYR A 315 -2.08 -18.43 -19.49
C TYR A 315 -3.55 -18.83 -19.41
N LYS A 316 -4.31 -18.62 -20.48
CA LYS A 316 -5.73 -18.96 -20.54
C LYS A 316 -5.97 -20.46 -20.42
N GLU A 317 -5.12 -21.31 -21.00
CA GLU A 317 -5.18 -22.77 -20.85
C GLU A 317 -5.02 -23.19 -19.40
N ILE A 318 -3.96 -22.74 -18.74
CA ILE A 318 -3.69 -23.06 -17.32
C ILE A 318 -4.78 -22.50 -16.40
N TYR A 319 -5.19 -21.25 -16.63
CA TYR A 319 -6.25 -20.63 -15.86
C TYR A 319 -7.56 -21.42 -15.96
N THR A 320 -7.90 -21.89 -17.16
CA THR A 320 -9.09 -22.71 -17.37
C THR A 320 -9.06 -23.98 -16.51
N LYS A 321 -7.91 -24.65 -16.43
CA LYS A 321 -7.74 -25.82 -15.57
C LYS A 321 -7.90 -25.51 -14.09
N MET A 322 -7.37 -24.37 -13.65
CA MET A 322 -7.58 -23.88 -12.29
C MET A 322 -9.06 -23.61 -12.02
N ALA A 323 -9.75 -22.91 -12.93
CA ALA A 323 -11.15 -22.57 -12.78
C ALA A 323 -12.04 -23.83 -12.77
N GLU A 324 -11.81 -24.78 -13.68
CA GLU A 324 -12.50 -26.09 -13.68
C GLU A 324 -12.34 -26.81 -12.34
N ALA A 325 -11.14 -26.85 -11.79
CA ALA A 325 -10.87 -27.48 -10.50
C ALA A 325 -11.68 -26.82 -9.36
N VAL A 326 -11.77 -25.49 -9.34
CA VAL A 326 -12.57 -24.76 -8.36
C VAL A 326 -14.06 -25.02 -8.53
N ILE A 327 -14.56 -25.01 -9.77
CA ILE A 327 -15.97 -25.29 -10.08
C ILE A 327 -16.35 -26.70 -9.58
N GLU A 328 -15.50 -27.69 -9.86
CA GLU A 328 -15.71 -29.07 -9.37
C GLU A 328 -15.65 -29.18 -7.83
N ALA A 329 -14.82 -28.36 -7.18
CA ALA A 329 -14.76 -28.33 -5.71
C ALA A 329 -16.04 -27.70 -5.12
N ARG A 330 -16.61 -26.68 -5.78
CA ARG A 330 -17.89 -26.05 -5.37
C ARG A 330 -19.06 -27.03 -5.35
N GLU A 331 -19.04 -28.05 -6.20
CA GLU A 331 -20.04 -29.15 -6.17
C GLU A 331 -19.99 -29.98 -4.87
N LYS A 332 -18.97 -29.79 -4.04
CA LYS A 332 -18.75 -30.45 -2.75
C LYS A 332 -18.87 -29.51 -1.56
N ASP A 333 -19.71 -28.48 -1.68
CA ASP A 333 -19.95 -27.46 -0.65
C ASP A 333 -18.70 -26.66 -0.24
N ILE A 334 -17.79 -26.44 -1.19
CA ILE A 334 -16.63 -25.58 -1.02
C ILE A 334 -16.92 -24.23 -1.68
N ASP A 335 -16.72 -23.15 -0.93
CA ASP A 335 -16.94 -21.78 -1.41
C ASP A 335 -15.60 -21.05 -1.57
N VAL A 336 -14.97 -21.19 -2.73
CA VAL A 336 -13.70 -20.58 -3.13
C VAL A 336 -13.91 -19.78 -4.39
N LEU A 337 -13.47 -18.52 -4.41
CA LEU A 337 -13.50 -17.67 -5.60
C LEU A 337 -12.28 -17.93 -6.48
N VAL A 338 -12.45 -17.74 -7.79
CA VAL A 338 -11.35 -17.86 -8.76
C VAL A 338 -11.14 -16.55 -9.50
N GLY A 339 -9.90 -16.07 -9.52
CA GLY A 339 -9.53 -14.82 -10.18
C GLY A 339 -8.14 -14.87 -10.80
N GLY A 340 -7.75 -13.80 -11.45
CA GLY A 340 -6.46 -13.70 -12.10
C GLY A 340 -6.25 -12.34 -12.75
N GLY A 341 -5.18 -12.24 -13.52
CA GLY A 341 -4.70 -10.99 -14.08
C GLY A 341 -3.44 -10.54 -13.38
N ASP A 342 -3.48 -10.40 -12.07
CA ASP A 342 -2.35 -10.13 -11.16
C ASP A 342 -1.27 -9.22 -11.79
N SER A 343 -1.70 -8.11 -12.43
CA SER A 343 -0.86 -7.20 -13.18
C SER A 343 -1.54 -5.84 -13.32
N ASN A 344 -0.91 -4.91 -14.04
CA ASN A 344 -1.49 -3.59 -14.29
C ASN A 344 -2.71 -3.65 -15.23
N SER A 345 -3.45 -2.53 -15.34
CA SER A 345 -4.68 -2.44 -16.14
C SER A 345 -4.50 -2.74 -17.63
N ASN A 346 -3.29 -2.56 -18.18
CA ASN A 346 -3.00 -2.84 -19.58
C ASN A 346 -3.15 -4.34 -19.95
N ALA A 347 -3.10 -5.22 -18.95
CA ALA A 347 -3.32 -6.64 -19.17
C ALA A 347 -4.79 -6.99 -19.45
N LEU A 348 -5.74 -6.16 -19.01
CA LEU A 348 -7.18 -6.44 -19.18
C LEU A 348 -7.59 -6.59 -20.62
N ASP A 349 -7.13 -5.71 -21.50
CA ASP A 349 -7.46 -5.78 -22.93
C ASP A 349 -6.98 -7.09 -23.56
N LYS A 350 -5.85 -7.61 -23.11
CA LYS A 350 -5.29 -8.88 -23.60
C LYS A 350 -6.15 -10.10 -23.20
N PHE A 351 -6.86 -10.03 -22.07
CA PHE A 351 -7.75 -11.12 -21.66
C PHE A 351 -9.01 -11.22 -22.53
N PHE A 352 -9.51 -10.10 -23.04
CA PHE A 352 -10.83 -10.02 -23.63
C PHE A 352 -10.84 -9.57 -25.07
N ALA A 353 -9.75 -8.98 -25.58
CA ALA A 353 -9.71 -8.35 -26.90
C ALA A 353 -8.97 -9.16 -27.97
N ASP A 354 -8.28 -10.24 -27.64
CA ASP A 354 -7.43 -10.99 -28.57
C ASP A 354 -8.19 -11.98 -29.48
N GLY A 355 -9.51 -12.12 -29.29
CA GLY A 355 -10.36 -13.02 -30.08
C GLY A 355 -10.14 -14.50 -29.83
N THR A 356 -9.32 -14.87 -28.84
CA THR A 356 -9.12 -16.26 -28.45
C THR A 356 -10.21 -16.73 -27.47
N MET A 357 -9.87 -17.39 -26.40
CA MET A 357 -10.82 -17.90 -25.41
C MET A 357 -11.49 -16.77 -24.62
N ASP A 358 -12.83 -16.77 -24.51
CA ASP A 358 -13.55 -15.88 -23.62
C ASP A 358 -13.42 -16.35 -22.17
N MET A 359 -12.68 -15.59 -21.37
CA MET A 359 -12.39 -15.90 -19.98
C MET A 359 -13.45 -15.37 -19.00
N LEU A 360 -14.30 -14.43 -19.43
CA LEU A 360 -15.23 -13.76 -18.54
C LEU A 360 -16.16 -14.71 -17.75
N PRO A 361 -16.69 -15.79 -18.36
CA PRO A 361 -17.57 -16.72 -17.63
C PRO A 361 -16.93 -17.43 -16.46
N ILE A 362 -15.62 -17.61 -16.46
CA ILE A 362 -14.86 -18.36 -15.43
C ILE A 362 -14.09 -17.48 -14.46
N PHE A 363 -14.23 -16.15 -14.53
CA PHE A 363 -13.72 -15.23 -13.53
C PHE A 363 -14.80 -14.89 -12.50
N ASP A 364 -14.43 -14.86 -11.22
CA ASP A 364 -15.21 -14.22 -10.17
C ASP A 364 -14.69 -12.83 -9.86
N PHE A 365 -13.36 -12.62 -9.98
CA PHE A 365 -12.71 -11.31 -9.82
C PHE A 365 -11.52 -11.14 -10.75
N LEU A 366 -11.24 -9.89 -11.10
CA LEU A 366 -9.99 -9.48 -11.74
C LEU A 366 -9.04 -8.93 -10.70
N SER A 367 -7.84 -9.41 -10.73
CA SER A 367 -6.75 -8.97 -9.87
C SER A 367 -5.94 -7.91 -10.60
N ILE A 368 -5.85 -6.71 -10.02
CA ILE A 368 -5.13 -5.57 -10.60
C ILE A 368 -4.15 -5.02 -9.57
N HIS A 369 -2.96 -4.65 -10.03
CA HIS A 369 -1.88 -4.09 -9.23
C HIS A 369 -1.72 -2.60 -9.48
N TYR A 370 -1.47 -1.82 -8.42
CA TYR A 370 -1.01 -0.40 -8.43
C TYR A 370 -1.92 0.62 -9.13
N GLN A 371 -3.20 0.34 -9.31
CA GLN A 371 -4.08 1.13 -10.18
C GLN A 371 -4.99 2.13 -9.42
N GLY A 372 -4.60 2.52 -8.22
CA GLY A 372 -5.46 3.33 -7.35
C GLY A 372 -6.15 4.52 -8.03
N MET A 373 -5.42 5.30 -8.85
CA MET A 373 -5.98 6.48 -9.53
C MET A 373 -6.81 6.16 -10.79
N GLU A 374 -6.55 5.07 -11.44
CA GLU A 374 -7.31 4.64 -12.61
C GLU A 374 -8.63 3.97 -12.21
N ALA A 375 -8.75 3.54 -10.96
CA ALA A 375 -9.94 2.89 -10.45
C ALA A 375 -11.24 3.69 -10.70
N PRO A 376 -11.29 5.03 -10.53
CA PRO A 376 -12.48 5.81 -10.85
C PRO A 376 -12.93 5.72 -12.31
N VAL A 377 -12.02 5.42 -13.23
CA VAL A 377 -12.32 5.24 -14.65
C VAL A 377 -12.54 3.77 -14.97
N LEU A 378 -11.63 2.91 -14.55
CA LEU A 378 -11.61 1.49 -14.86
C LEU A 378 -12.85 0.76 -14.35
N TYR A 379 -13.23 0.97 -13.09
CA TYR A 379 -14.34 0.25 -12.49
C TYR A 379 -15.70 0.59 -13.10
N PRO A 380 -16.08 1.87 -13.33
CA PRO A 380 -17.29 2.21 -14.04
C PRO A 380 -17.34 1.65 -15.47
N GLU A 381 -16.26 1.70 -16.22
CA GLU A 381 -16.21 1.15 -17.58
C GLU A 381 -16.34 -0.37 -17.57
N TRP A 382 -15.67 -1.04 -16.65
CA TRP A 382 -15.80 -2.48 -16.44
C TRP A 382 -17.24 -2.90 -16.15
N ASN A 383 -17.93 -2.18 -15.25
CA ASN A 383 -19.31 -2.47 -14.89
C ASN A 383 -20.34 -2.15 -16.00
N LYS A 384 -20.01 -1.25 -16.94
CA LYS A 384 -20.84 -0.95 -18.09
C LYS A 384 -20.82 -2.05 -19.15
N ARG A 385 -19.85 -2.94 -19.14
CA ARG A 385 -19.80 -4.05 -20.08
C ARG A 385 -21.07 -4.90 -19.98
N LYS A 386 -21.74 -5.10 -21.13
CA LYS A 386 -23.01 -5.86 -21.19
C LYS A 386 -22.83 -7.33 -20.79
N ASP A 387 -21.67 -7.89 -21.04
CA ASP A 387 -21.30 -9.27 -20.73
C ASP A 387 -20.95 -9.45 -19.25
N ASN A 388 -20.38 -8.45 -18.61
CA ASN A 388 -20.06 -8.51 -17.18
C ASN A 388 -21.27 -8.30 -16.28
N LYS A 389 -22.08 -7.29 -16.50
CA LYS A 389 -23.24 -6.91 -15.65
C LYS A 389 -22.91 -6.78 -14.17
N GLY A 390 -21.69 -6.37 -13.84
CA GLY A 390 -21.20 -6.24 -12.46
C GLY A 390 -20.93 -7.55 -11.73
N ARG A 391 -20.95 -8.69 -12.41
CA ARG A 391 -20.71 -10.01 -11.81
C ARG A 391 -19.25 -10.20 -11.38
N VAL A 392 -18.31 -9.93 -12.28
CA VAL A 392 -16.88 -10.03 -12.00
C VAL A 392 -16.42 -8.75 -11.32
N LYS A 393 -15.89 -8.90 -10.12
CA LYS A 393 -15.40 -7.77 -9.30
C LYS A 393 -13.97 -7.43 -9.66
N ILE A 394 -13.52 -6.23 -9.31
CA ILE A 394 -12.12 -5.84 -9.37
C ILE A 394 -11.54 -5.83 -7.96
N TRP A 395 -10.42 -6.51 -7.77
CA TRP A 395 -9.63 -6.49 -6.55
C TRP A 395 -8.29 -5.83 -6.82
N ASP A 396 -7.86 -4.95 -5.93
CA ASP A 396 -6.49 -4.51 -5.84
C ASP A 396 -5.74 -5.54 -4.99
N THR A 397 -4.91 -6.36 -5.62
CA THR A 397 -4.20 -7.46 -4.98
C THR A 397 -2.75 -7.16 -4.69
N GLU A 398 -2.25 -6.02 -5.13
CA GLU A 398 -0.94 -5.50 -4.79
C GLU A 398 -0.92 -3.99 -4.96
N SER A 399 -0.80 -3.26 -3.86
CA SER A 399 -0.74 -1.81 -3.89
C SER A 399 0.37 -1.23 -3.02
N TRP A 400 0.71 0.02 -3.25
CA TRP A 400 1.74 0.74 -2.52
C TRP A 400 1.25 1.30 -1.16
N VAL A 401 0.16 0.75 -0.64
CA VAL A 401 -0.29 1.07 0.71
C VAL A 401 0.80 0.68 1.70
N GLY A 402 1.21 1.60 2.54
CA GLY A 402 2.24 1.35 3.55
C GLY A 402 3.64 1.83 3.16
N ASN A 403 3.81 2.52 2.02
CA ASN A 403 5.05 3.22 1.72
C ASN A 403 5.31 4.36 2.73
N THR A 404 4.24 5.02 3.18
CA THR A 404 4.30 6.07 4.20
C THR A 404 3.06 5.99 5.08
N ASP A 405 3.22 6.33 6.34
CA ASP A 405 2.15 6.17 7.34
C ASP A 405 0.94 7.05 7.04
N ASP A 406 1.20 8.25 6.57
CA ASP A 406 0.19 9.27 6.26
C ASP A 406 -0.73 8.90 5.07
N ARG A 407 -0.38 7.90 4.28
CA ARG A 407 -1.13 7.47 3.09
C ARG A 407 -1.90 6.17 3.29
N VAL A 408 -1.56 5.36 4.27
CA VAL A 408 -2.13 4.01 4.45
C VAL A 408 -3.65 4.03 4.43
N GLY A 409 -4.27 4.71 5.37
CA GLY A 409 -5.73 4.74 5.47
C GLY A 409 -6.40 5.46 4.31
N LEU A 410 -5.74 6.47 3.75
CA LEU A 410 -6.25 7.21 2.60
C LEU A 410 -6.31 6.35 1.35
N VAL A 411 -5.24 5.60 1.03
CA VAL A 411 -5.21 4.72 -0.16
C VAL A 411 -6.25 3.62 -0.05
N ILE A 412 -6.39 3.00 1.13
CA ILE A 412 -7.44 2.01 1.39
C ILE A 412 -8.83 2.60 1.15
N ALA A 413 -9.12 3.76 1.73
CA ALA A 413 -10.42 4.43 1.58
C ALA A 413 -10.69 4.83 0.13
N ALA A 414 -9.68 5.31 -0.57
CA ALA A 414 -9.79 5.74 -1.96
C ALA A 414 -10.06 4.57 -2.91
N ASN A 415 -9.35 3.46 -2.79
CA ASN A 415 -9.61 2.25 -3.56
C ASN A 415 -11.06 1.79 -3.39
N ARG A 416 -11.54 1.76 -2.14
CA ARG A 416 -12.92 1.40 -1.82
C ARG A 416 -13.92 2.37 -2.43
N SER A 417 -13.63 3.67 -2.38
CA SER A 417 -14.49 4.71 -2.97
C SER A 417 -14.52 4.67 -4.50
N ALA A 418 -13.45 4.19 -5.11
CA ALA A 418 -13.36 4.00 -6.55
C ALA A 418 -14.08 2.74 -7.06
N GLY A 419 -14.51 1.87 -6.16
CA GLY A 419 -15.30 0.67 -6.49
C GLY A 419 -14.53 -0.64 -6.50
N TYR A 420 -13.29 -0.67 -6.01
CA TYR A 420 -12.64 -1.95 -5.72
C TYR A 420 -13.42 -2.66 -4.62
N ASP A 421 -13.73 -3.92 -4.87
CA ASP A 421 -14.40 -4.75 -3.88
C ASP A 421 -13.50 -5.05 -2.69
N ARG A 422 -12.19 -5.19 -2.96
CA ARG A 422 -11.15 -5.45 -1.96
C ARG A 422 -9.84 -4.75 -2.29
N SER A 423 -9.15 -4.36 -1.24
CA SER A 423 -7.80 -3.81 -1.27
C SER A 423 -6.87 -4.82 -0.61
N MET A 424 -6.29 -5.72 -1.40
CA MET A 424 -5.63 -6.92 -0.91
C MET A 424 -4.13 -6.93 -1.19
N GLY A 425 -3.42 -5.87 -0.97
CA GLY A 425 -2.05 -5.89 -1.38
C GLY A 425 -1.14 -4.93 -0.65
N ILE A 426 -1.26 -4.90 0.65
CA ILE A 426 -0.38 -4.04 1.44
C ILE A 426 0.99 -4.71 1.59
N PHE A 427 2.05 -4.02 1.17
CA PHE A 427 3.41 -4.52 1.35
C PHE A 427 3.83 -4.52 2.81
N GLY A 428 3.94 -5.71 3.37
CA GLY A 428 4.31 -5.89 4.76
C GLY A 428 5.72 -5.45 5.13
N GLY A 429 6.63 -5.42 4.18
CA GLY A 429 8.04 -5.06 4.44
C GLY A 429 8.29 -3.66 4.97
N TYR A 430 7.33 -2.73 4.79
CA TYR A 430 7.37 -1.39 5.39
C TYR A 430 6.86 -1.34 6.84
N MET A 431 6.22 -2.40 7.30
CA MET A 431 5.59 -2.47 8.61
C MET A 431 6.31 -3.38 9.57
N TYR A 432 6.85 -4.48 9.06
CA TYR A 432 7.36 -5.56 9.87
C TYR A 432 8.57 -6.22 9.18
N SER A 433 9.73 -6.07 9.76
CA SER A 433 10.96 -6.64 9.20
C SER A 433 11.87 -7.21 10.28
N GLY A 434 12.40 -8.40 10.03
CA GLY A 434 13.24 -9.11 10.98
C GLY A 434 14.64 -8.54 11.14
N ASP A 435 15.18 -8.01 10.09
CA ASP A 435 16.54 -7.47 10.08
C ASP A 435 16.70 -6.50 8.92
N PRO A 436 17.38 -5.37 9.15
CA PRO A 436 17.93 -4.58 8.05
C PRO A 436 18.74 -5.42 7.06
N ASN A 437 19.35 -6.48 7.49
CA ASN A 437 20.09 -7.42 6.63
C ASN A 437 19.30 -8.66 6.22
N ARG A 438 18.01 -8.61 6.11
CA ARG A 438 17.01 -9.61 5.64
C ARG A 438 17.39 -11.12 5.59
N SER A 439 18.68 -11.44 5.63
CA SER A 439 19.20 -12.80 5.55
C SER A 439 19.26 -13.52 6.89
N VAL A 440 19.15 -12.82 8.00
CA VAL A 440 19.32 -13.39 9.34
C VAL A 440 17.96 -13.64 9.97
N ARG A 441 17.46 -14.87 9.84
CA ARG A 441 16.23 -15.34 10.50
C ARG A 441 16.45 -15.75 11.95
N SER A 442 17.69 -15.82 12.39
CA SER A 442 18.08 -16.21 13.74
C SER A 442 19.15 -15.29 14.28
N MET A 443 19.27 -15.21 15.58
CA MET A 443 20.34 -14.49 16.28
C MET A 443 21.04 -15.40 17.27
N GLU A 444 22.31 -15.14 17.50
CA GLU A 444 23.07 -15.77 18.55
C GLU A 444 22.80 -15.04 19.88
N VAL A 445 22.37 -15.76 20.88
CA VAL A 445 22.30 -15.28 22.27
C VAL A 445 23.29 -16.02 23.14
N ARG A 446 23.74 -15.36 24.18
CA ARG A 446 24.65 -15.94 25.18
C ARG A 446 23.85 -16.41 26.36
N THR A 447 24.14 -17.61 26.82
CA THR A 447 23.54 -18.21 28.02
C THR A 447 24.65 -18.73 28.93
N GLU A 448 24.31 -19.16 30.12
CA GLU A 448 25.26 -19.80 31.04
C GLU A 448 25.85 -21.10 30.44
N LYS A 449 25.12 -21.72 29.52
CA LYS A 449 25.56 -22.93 28.82
C LYS A 449 26.41 -22.66 27.58
N GLY A 450 26.60 -21.39 27.22
CA GLY A 450 27.36 -20.97 26.05
C GLY A 450 26.52 -20.16 25.05
N LYS A 451 26.74 -20.43 23.75
CA LYS A 451 26.03 -19.76 22.66
C LYS A 451 24.82 -20.60 22.23
N GLU A 452 23.67 -19.99 22.16
CA GLU A 452 22.45 -20.59 21.64
C GLU A 452 21.93 -19.75 20.47
N THR A 453 21.34 -20.42 19.49
CA THR A 453 20.68 -19.78 18.37
C THR A 453 19.17 -19.74 18.63
N MET A 454 18.59 -18.54 18.56
CA MET A 454 17.14 -18.37 18.69
C MET A 454 16.59 -17.58 17.52
N PRO A 455 15.27 -17.71 17.22
CA PRO A 455 14.62 -16.88 16.22
C PRO A 455 14.81 -15.37 16.56
N LYS A 456 15.16 -14.56 15.56
CA LYS A 456 15.25 -13.12 15.74
C LYS A 456 13.86 -12.53 15.85
N LEU A 457 13.62 -11.74 16.88
CA LEU A 457 12.38 -10.96 16.99
C LEU A 457 12.40 -9.82 15.97
N HIS A 458 11.27 -9.61 15.34
CA HIS A 458 11.14 -8.63 14.29
C HIS A 458 10.99 -7.21 14.82
N ASN A 459 11.51 -6.25 14.07
CA ASN A 459 11.16 -4.84 14.26
C ASN A 459 9.75 -4.58 13.69
N THR A 460 8.97 -3.78 14.39
CA THR A 460 7.68 -3.30 13.89
C THR A 460 7.76 -1.79 13.71
N TRP A 461 7.53 -1.35 12.48
CA TRP A 461 7.69 0.03 12.08
C TRP A 461 6.38 0.81 12.21
N SER A 462 6.46 2.13 12.16
CA SER A 462 5.33 3.05 12.40
C SER A 462 4.12 2.82 11.48
N ALA A 463 4.31 2.33 10.27
CA ALA A 463 3.22 1.99 9.35
C ALA A 463 2.25 0.92 9.91
N ALA A 464 2.73 0.05 10.82
CA ALA A 464 1.84 -0.91 11.50
C ALA A 464 0.77 -0.21 12.36
N ALA A 465 1.13 0.91 13.00
CA ALA A 465 0.15 1.71 13.76
C ALA A 465 -0.87 2.37 12.82
N ALA A 466 -0.46 2.86 11.66
CA ALA A 466 -1.37 3.42 10.67
C ALA A 466 -2.31 2.36 10.07
N VAL A 467 -1.83 1.14 9.84
CA VAL A 467 -2.70 0.01 9.41
C VAL A 467 -3.70 -0.35 10.51
N GLY A 468 -3.28 -0.46 11.77
CA GLY A 468 -4.19 -0.72 12.88
C GLY A 468 -5.26 0.37 13.04
N ALA A 469 -4.90 1.64 12.82
CA ALA A 469 -5.85 2.74 12.77
C ALA A 469 -6.83 2.61 11.60
N ALA A 470 -6.33 2.34 10.38
CA ALA A 470 -7.17 2.13 9.22
C ALA A 470 -8.16 0.97 9.42
N GLN A 471 -7.72 -0.14 10.01
CA GLN A 471 -8.58 -1.26 10.36
C GLN A 471 -9.63 -0.90 11.41
N SER A 472 -9.28 -0.11 12.41
CA SER A 472 -10.22 0.34 13.44
C SER A 472 -11.24 1.35 12.90
N MET A 473 -10.82 2.23 12.00
CA MET A 473 -11.63 3.34 11.48
C MET A 473 -12.46 2.94 10.25
N ILE A 474 -11.84 2.29 9.27
CA ILE A 474 -12.49 1.85 8.03
C ILE A 474 -12.83 0.37 8.12
N GLY A 475 -11.80 -0.47 8.31
CA GLY A 475 -11.92 -1.93 8.43
C GLY A 475 -12.81 -2.54 7.34
N GLU A 476 -13.79 -3.31 7.78
CA GLU A 476 -14.77 -4.00 6.92
C GLU A 476 -16.04 -3.18 6.66
N ARG A 477 -16.07 -1.87 7.02
CA ARG A 477 -17.21 -0.99 6.77
C ARG A 477 -17.46 -0.82 5.28
N GLU A 478 -18.74 -0.78 4.89
CA GLU A 478 -19.10 -0.56 3.49
C GLU A 478 -18.92 0.92 3.11
N PHE A 479 -18.36 1.15 1.93
CA PHE A 479 -18.33 2.48 1.34
C PHE A 479 -19.76 2.88 0.93
N ASN A 480 -20.20 4.04 1.41
CA ASN A 480 -21.54 4.57 1.11
C ASN A 480 -21.49 5.52 -0.09
N ARG A 481 -20.75 6.62 0.01
CA ARG A 481 -20.65 7.62 -1.06
C ARG A 481 -19.47 8.58 -0.87
N LEU A 482 -19.14 9.27 -1.96
CA LEU A 482 -18.41 10.53 -1.91
C LEU A 482 -19.38 11.66 -1.54
N LEU A 483 -18.98 12.54 -0.63
CA LEU A 483 -19.82 13.66 -0.20
C LEU A 483 -19.81 14.80 -1.22
N PHE A 484 -18.70 15.02 -1.90
CA PHE A 484 -18.55 16.02 -2.93
C PHE A 484 -18.40 15.37 -4.31
N LYS A 485 -18.97 16.01 -5.33
CA LYS A 485 -18.87 15.55 -6.71
C LYS A 485 -17.42 15.57 -7.18
N ASN A 486 -17.05 14.61 -8.01
CA ASN A 486 -15.70 14.40 -8.57
C ASN A 486 -14.60 14.18 -7.50
N GLY A 487 -14.97 13.98 -6.24
CA GLY A 487 -14.02 13.67 -5.20
C GLY A 487 -13.04 14.78 -4.82
N LEU A 488 -13.41 16.05 -4.96
CA LEU A 488 -12.54 17.18 -4.62
C LEU A 488 -13.28 18.21 -3.74
N PRO A 489 -12.94 18.36 -2.44
CA PRO A 489 -12.06 17.48 -1.67
C PRO A 489 -12.63 16.08 -1.53
N TRP A 490 -11.78 15.10 -1.32
CA TRP A 490 -12.22 13.73 -1.13
C TRP A 490 -12.76 13.55 0.28
N VAL A 491 -14.05 13.36 0.36
CA VAL A 491 -14.75 13.06 1.62
C VAL A 491 -15.55 11.78 1.42
N MET A 492 -15.00 10.71 1.93
CA MET A 492 -15.48 9.34 1.74
C MET A 492 -16.26 8.90 2.98
N VAL A 493 -17.53 8.58 2.79
CA VAL A 493 -18.45 8.15 3.86
C VAL A 493 -18.51 6.63 3.87
N PHE A 494 -18.24 6.04 5.03
CA PHE A 494 -18.37 4.60 5.30
C PHE A 494 -19.45 4.35 6.33
N ASP A 495 -20.31 3.36 6.07
CA ASP A 495 -21.39 2.96 6.97
C ASP A 495 -20.84 2.26 8.21
N GLY A 496 -21.58 2.29 9.30
CA GLY A 496 -21.26 1.55 10.51
C GLY A 496 -21.51 0.05 10.35
N TYR A 497 -20.85 -0.73 11.19
CA TYR A 497 -21.07 -2.18 11.24
C TYR A 497 -22.52 -2.52 11.61
N GLU A 498 -23.05 -3.60 11.00
CA GLU A 498 -24.38 -4.12 11.30
C GLU A 498 -25.49 -3.06 11.22
N ASN A 499 -25.37 -2.11 10.29
CA ASN A 499 -26.31 -0.99 10.10
C ASN A 499 -26.41 -0.03 11.31
N LYS A 500 -25.44 -0.05 12.21
CA LYS A 500 -25.35 0.94 13.31
C LYS A 500 -24.94 2.28 12.75
N LYS A 501 -25.88 3.13 12.38
CA LYS A 501 -25.63 4.42 11.70
C LYS A 501 -24.59 5.28 12.39
N ASP A 502 -24.63 5.36 13.73
CA ASP A 502 -23.72 6.19 14.50
C ASP A 502 -22.34 5.54 14.76
N ASP A 503 -22.04 4.40 14.12
CA ASP A 503 -20.72 3.76 14.07
C ASP A 503 -19.99 4.03 12.74
N GLY A 504 -20.52 4.89 11.90
CA GLY A 504 -19.90 5.25 10.61
C GLY A 504 -18.57 6.00 10.77
N THR A 505 -17.81 6.02 9.69
CA THR A 505 -16.54 6.76 9.61
C THR A 505 -16.53 7.61 8.34
N ILE A 506 -16.00 8.82 8.44
CA ILE A 506 -15.73 9.68 7.28
C ILE A 506 -14.23 9.85 7.18
N VAL A 507 -13.68 9.59 5.98
CA VAL A 507 -12.28 9.86 5.64
C VAL A 507 -12.22 11.13 4.81
N ILE A 508 -11.36 12.07 5.22
CA ILE A 508 -11.22 13.39 4.61
C ILE A 508 -9.81 13.57 4.09
N ALA A 509 -9.68 13.93 2.82
CA ALA A 509 -8.42 14.32 2.20
C ALA A 509 -8.63 15.40 1.14
N GLY A 510 -7.57 16.06 0.75
CA GLY A 510 -7.60 17.08 -0.30
C GLY A 510 -7.47 16.50 -1.69
N ASP A 511 -6.30 16.02 -2.02
CA ASP A 511 -5.98 15.44 -3.34
C ASP A 511 -5.44 14.02 -3.21
N LEU A 512 -6.05 13.10 -3.94
CA LEU A 512 -5.61 11.71 -3.97
C LEU A 512 -4.46 11.45 -4.95
N GLY A 513 -4.18 12.36 -5.87
CA GLY A 513 -3.11 12.19 -6.85
C GLY A 513 -1.78 11.85 -6.21
N GLU A 514 -1.42 12.53 -5.14
CA GLU A 514 -0.19 12.24 -4.40
C GLU A 514 -0.23 10.93 -3.61
N ALA A 515 -1.40 10.44 -3.25
CA ALA A 515 -1.53 9.19 -2.52
C ALA A 515 -1.28 7.96 -3.39
N PHE A 516 -1.54 8.04 -4.71
CA PHE A 516 -1.50 6.91 -5.62
C PHE A 516 -0.28 6.83 -6.52
N GLY A 517 0.60 7.82 -6.50
CA GLY A 517 1.86 7.72 -7.18
C GLY A 517 2.21 8.82 -8.17
N ALA A 518 3.50 8.92 -8.46
CA ALA A 518 4.09 9.98 -9.26
C ALA A 518 3.54 10.02 -10.70
N GLU A 519 3.25 8.89 -11.31
CA GLU A 519 2.75 8.82 -12.68
C GLU A 519 1.39 9.50 -12.82
N ASN A 520 0.51 9.29 -11.87
CA ASN A 520 -0.79 9.94 -11.84
C ASN A 520 -0.71 11.42 -11.47
N ILE A 521 0.26 11.82 -10.66
CA ILE A 521 0.56 13.21 -10.33
C ILE A 521 1.03 13.98 -11.57
N LEU A 522 1.76 13.33 -12.49
CA LEU A 522 2.29 14.00 -13.69
C LEU A 522 1.21 14.66 -14.55
N PHE A 523 0.01 14.11 -14.60
CA PHE A 523 -1.08 14.60 -15.41
C PHE A 523 -2.12 15.43 -14.65
N ARG A 524 -2.06 15.43 -13.32
CA ARG A 524 -2.88 16.30 -12.49
C ARG A 524 -2.25 17.69 -12.36
N ASN A 525 -3.05 18.68 -12.13
CA ASN A 525 -2.62 20.05 -11.92
C ASN A 525 -1.82 20.67 -13.07
N VAL A 526 -1.88 20.08 -14.25
CA VAL A 526 -1.34 20.67 -15.48
C VAL A 526 -2.44 21.35 -16.25
N ARG A 527 -2.14 22.55 -16.76
CA ARG A 527 -3.10 23.41 -17.47
C ARG A 527 -3.11 23.13 -18.96
N SER A 528 -2.12 22.41 -19.46
CA SER A 528 -1.97 22.12 -20.90
C SER A 528 -1.10 20.88 -21.13
N LEU A 529 -1.21 20.30 -22.32
CA LEU A 529 -0.33 19.20 -22.77
C LEU A 529 1.15 19.62 -22.79
N SER A 530 1.43 20.90 -23.07
CA SER A 530 2.79 21.45 -23.00
C SER A 530 3.36 21.46 -21.58
N GLU A 531 2.57 21.84 -20.61
CA GLU A 531 2.95 21.75 -19.18
C GLU A 531 3.15 20.30 -18.76
N ALA A 532 2.28 19.39 -19.17
CA ALA A 532 2.43 17.95 -18.88
C ALA A 532 3.75 17.42 -19.41
N ARG A 533 4.10 17.71 -20.67
CA ARG A 533 5.39 17.33 -21.28
C ARG A 533 6.57 17.90 -20.52
N LYS A 534 6.52 19.21 -20.21
CA LYS A 534 7.58 19.88 -19.45
C LYS A 534 7.76 19.24 -18.07
N LYS A 535 6.69 18.91 -17.40
CA LYS A 535 6.72 18.24 -16.09
C LYS A 535 7.37 16.85 -16.17
N VAL A 536 7.03 16.07 -17.22
CA VAL A 536 7.67 14.79 -17.50
C VAL A 536 9.17 14.97 -17.73
N ASP A 537 9.57 15.95 -18.55
CA ASP A 537 10.98 16.23 -18.85
C ASP A 537 11.75 16.63 -17.58
N LEU A 538 11.16 17.44 -16.69
CA LEU A 538 11.77 17.81 -15.43
C LEU A 538 11.97 16.60 -14.50
N HIS A 539 11.01 15.71 -14.42
CA HIS A 539 11.16 14.46 -13.67
C HIS A 539 12.23 13.55 -14.22
N HIS A 540 12.35 13.47 -15.56
CA HIS A 540 13.45 12.72 -16.18
C HIS A 540 14.82 13.31 -15.86
N GLN A 541 14.93 14.64 -15.88
CA GLN A 541 16.17 15.33 -15.49
C GLN A 541 16.54 15.06 -14.03
N LEU A 542 15.57 15.07 -13.09
CA LEU A 542 15.83 14.75 -11.68
C LEU A 542 16.49 13.38 -11.49
N LYS A 543 16.11 12.39 -12.30
CA LYS A 543 16.68 11.03 -12.19
C LYS A 543 18.18 10.97 -12.50
N THR A 544 18.70 11.94 -13.24
CA THR A 544 20.11 11.98 -13.68
C THR A 544 21.00 12.92 -12.88
N LEU A 545 20.40 13.78 -12.03
CA LEU A 545 21.11 14.79 -11.28
C LEU A 545 21.52 14.30 -9.88
N PRO A 546 22.71 14.68 -9.40
CA PRO A 546 23.13 14.37 -8.02
C PRO A 546 22.16 14.95 -6.99
N ALA A 547 21.88 14.19 -5.94
CA ALA A 547 20.87 14.52 -4.92
C ALA A 547 21.02 15.93 -4.29
N ASN A 548 22.24 16.41 -4.13
CA ASN A 548 22.55 17.69 -3.48
C ASN A 548 22.94 18.81 -4.45
N SER A 549 22.76 18.63 -5.76
CA SER A 549 23.13 19.66 -6.73
C SER A 549 22.20 20.86 -6.70
N ALA A 550 22.73 22.05 -6.97
CA ALA A 550 21.94 23.29 -7.08
C ALA A 550 20.90 23.19 -8.22
N GLU A 551 21.27 22.48 -9.27
CA GLU A 551 20.40 22.26 -10.43
C GLU A 551 19.20 21.36 -10.08
N ARG A 552 19.42 20.30 -9.31
CA ARG A 552 18.35 19.46 -8.78
C ARG A 552 17.38 20.27 -7.93
N LYS A 553 17.87 21.08 -7.00
CA LYS A 553 17.02 21.96 -6.16
C LYS A 553 16.20 22.94 -6.99
N LYS A 554 16.79 23.48 -8.07
CA LYS A 554 16.06 24.36 -8.98
C LYS A 554 14.89 23.64 -9.66
N ILE A 555 15.11 22.42 -10.13
CA ILE A 555 14.07 21.59 -10.78
C ILE A 555 12.99 21.19 -9.76
N GLU A 556 13.38 20.78 -8.56
CA GLU A 556 12.44 20.46 -7.48
C GLU A 556 11.56 21.66 -7.13
N ASN A 557 12.12 22.86 -7.03
CA ASN A 557 11.36 24.06 -6.81
C ASN A 557 10.40 24.39 -7.97
N GLU A 558 10.83 24.17 -9.21
CA GLU A 558 9.97 24.35 -10.38
C GLU A 558 8.83 23.33 -10.38
N LEU A 559 9.12 22.07 -10.11
CA LEU A 559 8.10 21.02 -9.97
C LEU A 559 7.09 21.32 -8.88
N ASN A 560 7.52 21.87 -7.76
CA ASN A 560 6.63 22.25 -6.65
C ASN A 560 5.58 23.31 -7.08
N THR A 561 5.81 24.05 -8.15
CA THR A 561 4.81 24.99 -8.70
C THR A 561 3.61 24.30 -9.37
N TYR A 562 3.74 23.02 -9.70
CA TYR A 562 2.68 22.21 -10.33
C TYR A 562 1.82 21.45 -9.31
N TYR A 563 2.18 21.48 -8.03
CA TYR A 563 1.43 20.76 -7.01
C TYR A 563 0.27 21.56 -6.48
N PRO A 564 -0.80 20.86 -6.05
CA PRO A 564 -1.96 21.51 -5.49
C PRO A 564 -1.60 22.30 -4.23
N ILE A 565 -2.43 23.25 -3.93
CA ILE A 565 -2.36 24.08 -2.74
C ILE A 565 -2.33 23.18 -1.51
N THR A 566 -1.17 23.09 -0.85
CA THR A 566 -0.97 22.26 0.35
C THR A 566 -1.56 22.91 1.60
N ASP A 567 -2.03 24.15 1.52
CA ASP A 567 -2.62 24.96 2.59
C ASP A 567 -4.16 25.01 2.55
N GLY A 568 -4.79 24.23 1.67
CA GLY A 568 -6.25 24.04 1.66
C GLY A 568 -6.74 23.45 2.98
N LYS A 569 -7.87 23.94 3.48
CA LYS A 569 -8.46 23.53 4.75
C LYS A 569 -9.97 23.40 4.66
N MET A 570 -10.49 22.43 5.40
CA MET A 570 -11.90 22.38 5.77
C MET A 570 -12.05 22.93 7.20
N ILE A 571 -12.89 23.96 7.34
CA ILE A 571 -13.18 24.60 8.62
C ILE A 571 -14.55 24.07 9.08
N LEU A 572 -14.55 23.27 10.14
CA LEU A 572 -15.75 22.64 10.68
C LEU A 572 -16.00 23.14 12.10
N LYS A 573 -17.20 23.66 12.37
CA LYS A 573 -17.60 24.01 13.73
C LYS A 573 -17.64 22.76 14.60
N ALA A 574 -16.98 22.82 15.75
CA ALA A 574 -16.95 21.71 16.67
C ALA A 574 -18.34 21.46 17.30
N ASN A 575 -18.59 20.18 17.56
CA ASN A 575 -19.74 19.70 18.32
C ASN A 575 -19.23 18.66 19.32
N PRO A 576 -19.73 18.60 20.54
CA PRO A 576 -19.27 17.60 21.53
C PRO A 576 -19.35 16.14 21.09
N SER A 577 -20.24 15.83 20.13
CA SER A 577 -20.35 14.49 19.58
C SER A 577 -19.42 14.22 18.39
N PHE A 578 -18.67 15.20 17.87
CA PHE A 578 -17.77 15.03 16.73
C PHE A 578 -16.35 14.74 17.22
N LEU A 579 -15.72 13.73 16.62
CA LEU A 579 -14.39 13.27 16.96
C LEU A 579 -13.53 13.25 15.71
N LEU A 580 -12.45 14.04 15.72
CA LEU A 580 -11.46 14.09 14.65
C LEU A 580 -10.21 13.33 15.08
N TYR A 581 -9.62 12.56 14.15
CA TYR A 581 -8.42 11.76 14.37
C TYR A 581 -7.44 11.94 13.22
N ASP A 582 -6.14 11.85 13.56
CA ASP A 582 -5.08 11.71 12.57
C ASP A 582 -5.06 10.29 11.95
N PHE A 583 -4.13 10.06 11.05
CA PHE A 583 -3.99 8.76 10.37
C PHE A 583 -3.44 7.62 11.26
N TYR A 584 -2.96 7.90 12.47
CA TYR A 584 -2.66 6.89 13.49
C TYR A 584 -3.85 6.61 14.41
N GLY A 585 -4.90 7.41 14.34
CA GLY A 585 -6.05 7.33 15.22
C GLY A 585 -5.92 8.16 16.51
N ASN A 586 -4.96 9.09 16.59
CA ASN A 586 -4.85 10.03 17.68
C ASN A 586 -5.93 11.10 17.60
N ALA A 587 -6.62 11.37 18.68
CA ALA A 587 -7.66 12.38 18.73
C ALA A 587 -7.07 13.79 18.59
N ILE A 588 -7.69 14.59 17.72
CA ILE A 588 -7.34 15.99 17.49
C ILE A 588 -8.43 16.85 18.13
N ALA A 589 -8.06 17.61 19.15
CA ALA A 589 -8.98 18.52 19.81
C ALA A 589 -9.31 19.76 18.95
N PRO A 590 -10.55 20.27 18.99
CA PRO A 590 -10.88 21.52 18.31
C PRO A 590 -10.17 22.70 18.98
N LYS A 591 -9.75 23.67 18.17
CA LYS A 591 -9.18 24.94 18.65
C LYS A 591 -10.22 26.05 18.51
N ASN A 592 -10.48 26.79 19.57
CA ASN A 592 -11.47 27.88 19.58
C ASN A 592 -12.87 27.48 19.05
N GLY A 593 -13.28 26.24 19.34
CA GLY A 593 -14.59 25.73 18.90
C GLY A 593 -14.68 25.33 17.43
N ILE A 594 -13.55 25.15 16.73
CA ILE A 594 -13.48 24.72 15.34
C ILE A 594 -12.44 23.61 15.15
N TYR A 595 -12.68 22.74 14.19
CA TYR A 595 -11.69 21.86 13.59
C TYR A 595 -11.17 22.49 12.31
N GLU A 596 -9.87 22.68 12.18
CA GLU A 596 -9.19 22.98 10.93
C GLU A 596 -8.58 21.68 10.40
N ILE A 597 -9.18 21.12 9.35
CA ILE A 597 -8.75 19.85 8.77
C ILE A 597 -7.96 20.15 7.50
N PRO A 598 -6.66 19.86 7.45
CA PRO A 598 -5.87 20.08 6.25
C PRO A 598 -6.41 19.24 5.08
N LEU A 599 -6.54 19.87 3.91
CA LEU A 599 -6.92 19.24 2.66
C LEU A 599 -5.67 18.98 1.82
N ASN A 600 -4.91 18.00 2.24
CA ASN A 600 -3.69 17.54 1.59
C ASN A 600 -3.79 16.04 1.27
N TYR A 601 -2.67 15.40 0.99
CA TYR A 601 -2.59 13.96 0.71
C TYR A 601 -2.65 13.07 1.96
N GLN A 602 -2.71 13.63 3.15
CA GLN A 602 -2.90 12.87 4.39
C GLN A 602 -4.38 12.59 4.61
N GLY A 603 -4.71 11.38 5.06
CA GLY A 603 -6.06 11.03 5.44
C GLY A 603 -6.36 11.37 6.90
N TYR A 604 -7.50 12.02 7.14
CA TYR A 604 -8.03 12.25 8.48
C TYR A 604 -9.31 11.48 8.66
N TYR A 605 -9.56 10.99 9.87
CA TYR A 605 -10.80 10.27 10.18
C TYR A 605 -11.72 11.14 11.03
N MET A 606 -13.01 11.11 10.71
CA MET A 606 -14.05 11.66 11.60
C MET A 606 -15.07 10.58 11.97
N ARG A 607 -15.40 10.56 13.23
CA ARG A 607 -16.43 9.71 13.83
C ARG A 607 -17.29 10.51 14.80
N VAL A 608 -18.24 9.84 15.41
CA VAL A 608 -19.05 10.41 16.48
C VAL A 608 -18.95 9.57 17.74
N ASN A 609 -19.36 10.14 18.87
CA ASN A 609 -19.30 9.52 20.19
C ASN A 609 -20.36 8.43 20.44
N GLY A 610 -21.14 8.04 19.42
CA GLY A 610 -22.21 7.03 19.50
C GLY A 610 -23.59 7.57 19.90
N GLU A 611 -23.74 8.88 20.11
CA GLU A 611 -25.06 9.49 20.34
C GLU A 611 -25.98 9.29 19.14
N LYS A 612 -27.23 8.94 19.38
CA LYS A 612 -28.22 8.66 18.33
C LYS A 612 -28.41 9.86 17.38
N GLY A 613 -28.19 9.61 16.09
CA GLY A 613 -28.32 10.59 15.01
C GLY A 613 -27.14 11.58 14.91
N ALA A 614 -26.06 11.34 15.66
CA ALA A 614 -24.87 12.19 15.62
C ALA A 614 -24.14 12.07 14.29
N PHE A 615 -24.13 10.89 13.65
CA PHE A 615 -23.45 10.68 12.38
C PHE A 615 -24.12 11.46 11.25
N ASP A 616 -25.44 11.47 11.18
CA ASP A 616 -26.17 12.28 10.19
C ASP A 616 -25.92 13.78 10.41
N LYS A 617 -25.81 14.22 11.65
CA LYS A 617 -25.42 15.60 11.98
C LYS A 617 -24.00 15.92 11.52
N LEU A 618 -23.06 14.99 11.70
CA LEU A 618 -21.67 15.12 11.26
C LEU A 618 -21.61 15.23 9.74
N VAL A 619 -22.25 14.32 9.00
CA VAL A 619 -22.33 14.36 7.52
C VAL A 619 -22.92 15.69 7.04
N SER A 620 -24.01 16.13 7.66
CA SER A 620 -24.64 17.43 7.33
C SER A 620 -23.72 18.63 7.64
N ALA A 621 -22.97 18.58 8.74
CA ALA A 621 -22.04 19.63 9.10
C ALA A 621 -20.85 19.71 8.13
N ILE A 622 -20.26 18.57 7.76
CA ILE A 622 -19.17 18.51 6.78
C ILE A 622 -19.63 19.01 5.41
N SER A 623 -20.83 18.63 4.98
CA SER A 623 -21.36 19.11 3.69
C SER A 623 -21.58 20.62 3.62
N LYS A 624 -21.59 21.32 4.78
CA LYS A 624 -21.73 22.76 4.91
C LYS A 624 -20.46 23.45 5.43
N ALA A 625 -19.41 22.68 5.71
CA ALA A 625 -18.16 23.21 6.23
C ALA A 625 -17.52 24.20 5.26
N ASP A 626 -16.82 25.20 5.76
CA ASP A 626 -16.09 26.13 4.91
C ASP A 626 -14.85 25.46 4.34
N ILE A 627 -14.63 25.60 3.03
CA ILE A 627 -13.48 25.06 2.33
C ILE A 627 -12.66 26.25 1.84
N VAL A 628 -11.45 26.38 2.37
CA VAL A 628 -10.55 27.50 2.14
C VAL A 628 -9.32 26.99 1.40
N GLY A 629 -8.77 27.80 0.49
CA GLY A 629 -7.58 27.43 -0.28
C GLY A 629 -7.82 26.33 -1.32
N TYR A 630 -9.07 26.11 -1.73
CA TYR A 630 -9.46 25.07 -2.68
C TYR A 630 -10.36 25.67 -3.76
N GLU A 631 -10.08 25.37 -5.02
CA GLU A 631 -10.90 25.86 -6.13
C GLU A 631 -12.16 25.00 -6.28
N PRO A 632 -13.35 25.59 -6.10
CA PRO A 632 -14.59 24.81 -6.08
C PRO A 632 -15.13 24.49 -7.48
N ILE A 633 -14.52 25.00 -8.54
CA ILE A 633 -14.97 24.80 -9.92
C ILE A 633 -13.91 24.04 -10.71
N GLU A 634 -14.25 22.82 -11.11
CA GLU A 634 -13.48 22.09 -12.11
C GLU A 634 -13.72 22.69 -13.49
N ILE A 635 -12.66 22.93 -14.25
CA ILE A 635 -12.70 23.49 -15.61
C ILE A 635 -12.04 22.53 -16.58
N ILE A 636 -12.81 22.03 -17.54
CA ILE A 636 -12.31 21.17 -18.62
C ILE A 636 -12.49 21.88 -19.94
N ALA A 637 -11.39 22.15 -20.65
CA ALA A 637 -11.43 22.63 -22.02
C ALA A 637 -11.66 21.46 -22.99
N LYS A 638 -12.67 21.58 -23.84
CA LYS A 638 -13.02 20.57 -24.85
C LYS A 638 -12.62 21.04 -26.22
N ASP A 639 -12.26 20.09 -27.09
CA ASP A 639 -11.95 20.32 -28.52
C ASP A 639 -10.85 21.36 -28.79
N PHE A 640 -9.95 21.60 -27.87
CA PHE A 640 -8.88 22.58 -28.05
C PHE A 640 -7.73 22.07 -28.94
N THR A 641 -7.81 20.83 -29.42
CA THR A 641 -6.84 20.25 -30.37
C THR A 641 -7.05 20.74 -31.80
N ALA A 642 -8.23 21.27 -32.12
CA ALA A 642 -8.46 21.87 -33.43
C ALA A 642 -7.78 23.24 -33.54
N PRO A 643 -7.15 23.59 -34.68
CA PRO A 643 -6.62 24.93 -34.89
C PRO A 643 -7.71 26.01 -34.70
N ILE A 644 -7.40 27.07 -33.99
CA ILE A 644 -8.38 28.15 -33.67
C ILE A 644 -8.93 28.81 -34.92
N ALA A 645 -8.13 28.86 -36.00
CA ALA A 645 -8.58 29.37 -37.30
C ALA A 645 -9.71 28.53 -37.93
N SER A 646 -9.78 27.24 -37.64
CA SER A 646 -10.83 26.36 -38.15
C SER A 646 -12.04 26.29 -37.22
N LYS A 647 -11.86 26.60 -35.92
CA LYS A 647 -12.90 26.66 -34.90
C LYS A 647 -12.63 27.84 -33.96
N PRO A 648 -13.10 29.05 -34.26
CA PRO A 648 -12.78 30.27 -33.52
C PRO A 648 -13.57 30.36 -32.20
N GLU A 649 -13.68 29.26 -31.48
CA GLU A 649 -14.27 29.19 -30.16
C GLU A 649 -13.66 28.06 -29.35
N MET A 650 -13.63 28.22 -28.03
CA MET A 650 -13.28 27.20 -27.08
C MET A 650 -14.50 26.86 -26.23
N GLU A 651 -14.82 25.58 -26.11
CA GLU A 651 -15.83 25.09 -25.21
C GLU A 651 -15.22 24.71 -23.88
N LEU A 652 -15.72 25.33 -22.79
CA LEU A 652 -15.31 25.06 -21.43
C LEU A 652 -16.45 24.38 -20.68
N GLN A 653 -16.21 23.22 -20.16
CA GLN A 653 -17.11 22.57 -19.23
C GLN A 653 -16.68 22.89 -17.80
N LEU A 654 -17.54 23.60 -17.07
CA LEU A 654 -17.32 24.01 -15.69
C LEU A 654 -18.25 23.23 -14.79
N THR A 655 -17.69 22.62 -13.74
CA THR A 655 -18.47 21.83 -12.78
C THR A 655 -18.24 22.35 -11.37
N ASN A 656 -19.31 22.73 -10.67
CA ASN A 656 -19.23 22.96 -9.23
C ASN A 656 -19.07 21.61 -8.53
N ILE A 657 -17.90 21.33 -7.96
CA ILE A 657 -17.60 20.09 -7.27
C ILE A 657 -18.14 20.03 -5.84
N LEU A 658 -18.62 21.17 -5.32
CA LEU A 658 -19.18 21.28 -3.99
C LEU A 658 -20.70 21.07 -4.01
N ASN A 659 -21.23 20.57 -2.90
CA ASN A 659 -22.67 20.41 -2.70
C ASN A 659 -23.38 21.67 -2.15
N ARG A 660 -22.84 22.85 -2.47
CA ARG A 660 -23.35 24.19 -2.14
C ARG A 660 -23.21 25.13 -3.33
N PRO A 661 -24.01 26.23 -3.41
CA PRO A 661 -23.91 27.18 -4.51
C PRO A 661 -22.55 27.91 -4.50
N VAL A 662 -22.03 28.18 -5.68
CA VAL A 662 -20.78 28.95 -5.91
C VAL A 662 -21.08 30.09 -6.88
N LYS A 663 -20.48 31.25 -6.62
CA LYS A 663 -20.49 32.41 -7.53
C LYS A 663 -19.07 32.93 -7.69
N GLY A 664 -18.71 33.36 -8.89
CA GLY A 664 -17.37 33.86 -9.16
C GLY A 664 -17.28 34.57 -10.51
N VAL A 665 -16.06 34.99 -10.83
CA VAL A 665 -15.70 35.60 -12.12
C VAL A 665 -14.82 34.62 -12.87
N LEU A 666 -15.25 34.27 -14.09
CA LEU A 666 -14.47 33.43 -15.01
C LEU A 666 -13.51 34.35 -15.80
N SER A 667 -12.23 34.01 -15.82
CA SER A 667 -11.22 34.62 -16.68
C SER A 667 -10.68 33.58 -17.66
N VAL A 668 -10.71 33.88 -18.95
CA VAL A 668 -10.20 33.02 -20.02
C VAL A 668 -9.22 33.85 -20.84
N SER A 669 -8.02 33.32 -21.07
CA SER A 669 -7.01 33.90 -21.94
C SER A 669 -6.38 32.87 -22.86
N ILE A 670 -6.20 33.19 -24.14
CA ILE A 670 -5.54 32.36 -25.13
C ILE A 670 -4.55 33.24 -25.90
N GLY A 671 -3.29 33.22 -25.50
CA GLY A 671 -2.27 34.10 -26.10
C GLY A 671 -2.73 35.58 -26.13
N ASN A 672 -2.68 36.20 -27.30
CA ASN A 672 -3.09 37.58 -27.53
C ASN A 672 -4.49 37.69 -28.19
N LEU A 673 -5.33 36.66 -28.07
CA LEU A 673 -6.65 36.69 -28.67
C LEU A 673 -7.66 37.37 -27.75
N ASP A 674 -8.52 38.23 -28.37
CA ASP A 674 -9.68 38.79 -27.68
C ASP A 674 -10.81 37.76 -27.65
N LEU A 675 -11.36 37.52 -26.48
CA LEU A 675 -12.37 36.53 -26.24
C LEU A 675 -13.67 37.13 -25.70
N SER A 676 -14.79 36.68 -26.24
CA SER A 676 -16.14 37.01 -25.75
C SER A 676 -16.76 35.81 -25.05
N TYR A 677 -17.07 35.96 -23.77
CA TYR A 677 -17.69 34.93 -22.93
C TYR A 677 -18.39 35.56 -21.70
N PRO A 678 -19.32 34.84 -21.05
CA PRO A 678 -19.89 35.27 -19.78
C PRO A 678 -18.84 35.26 -18.66
N GLN A 679 -18.54 36.44 -18.14
CA GLN A 679 -17.54 36.57 -17.06
C GLN A 679 -18.14 36.24 -15.67
N ASN A 680 -19.36 36.70 -15.37
CA ASN A 680 -20.01 36.38 -14.10
C ASN A 680 -20.70 35.01 -14.19
N VAL A 681 -20.28 34.10 -13.35
CA VAL A 681 -20.83 32.76 -13.31
C VAL A 681 -21.40 32.43 -11.94
N SER A 682 -22.47 31.68 -11.94
CA SER A 682 -23.04 31.12 -10.70
C SER A 682 -23.47 29.68 -10.94
N PHE A 683 -23.28 28.84 -9.96
CA PHE A 683 -23.57 27.42 -10.02
C PHE A 683 -24.43 27.00 -8.84
N LYS A 684 -25.41 26.13 -9.10
CA LYS A 684 -26.09 25.37 -8.07
C LYS A 684 -25.16 24.27 -7.53
N PRO A 685 -25.48 23.63 -6.39
CA PRO A 685 -24.72 22.45 -5.92
C PRO A 685 -24.60 21.40 -7.03
N ASN A 686 -23.36 20.93 -7.25
CA ASN A 686 -23.04 19.88 -8.23
C ASN A 686 -23.46 20.17 -9.70
N GLU A 687 -23.69 21.45 -10.04
CA GLU A 687 -24.09 21.86 -11.39
C GLU A 687 -22.90 21.90 -12.34
N THR A 688 -23.10 21.36 -13.55
CA THR A 688 -22.17 21.49 -14.67
C THR A 688 -22.76 22.46 -15.70
N LYS A 689 -21.95 23.41 -16.18
CA LYS A 689 -22.30 24.35 -17.26
C LYS A 689 -21.25 24.32 -18.37
N THR A 690 -21.72 24.43 -19.59
CA THR A 690 -20.87 24.64 -20.75
C THR A 690 -20.83 26.12 -21.10
N ILE A 691 -19.64 26.68 -21.17
CA ILE A 691 -19.39 28.06 -21.59
C ILE A 691 -18.53 28.04 -22.84
N ARG A 692 -18.91 28.89 -23.83
CA ARG A 692 -18.15 29.05 -25.07
C ARG A 692 -17.45 30.40 -25.06
N ALA A 693 -16.14 30.37 -25.14
CA ALA A 693 -15.30 31.56 -25.33
C ALA A 693 -15.00 31.71 -26.82
N LYS A 694 -15.56 32.74 -27.44
CA LYS A 694 -15.44 33.03 -28.88
C LYS A 694 -14.33 34.01 -29.14
N VAL A 695 -13.52 33.76 -30.16
CA VAL A 695 -12.48 34.69 -30.63
C VAL A 695 -13.18 35.84 -31.37
N THR A 696 -12.85 37.07 -31.00
CA THR A 696 -13.43 38.33 -31.57
C THR A 696 -12.46 39.11 -32.44
N ASN A 697 -11.14 38.85 -32.31
CA ASN A 697 -10.11 39.39 -33.18
C ASN A 697 -9.38 38.20 -33.86
N GLY A 698 -9.75 37.86 -35.06
CA GLY A 698 -9.11 36.79 -35.78
C GLY A 698 -8.78 37.21 -37.20
#